data_7db9f5b7ca1c50800c45e4a1503306a8
#
_entry.id   7db9f5b7ca1c50800c45e4a1503306a8
#
_cell.length_a   1.000
_cell.length_b   1.000
_cell.length_c   1.000
_cell.angle_alpha   90.00
_cell.angle_beta   90.00
_cell.angle_gamma   90.00
#
_symmetry.space_group_name_H-M   'P 1'
#
loop_
_entity.id
_entity.type
_entity.pdbx_description
1 polymer ?
#
loop_
_entity_poly.entity_id
_entity_poly.type
_entity_poly.pdbx_seq_one_letter_code
_entity_poly.pdbx_strand_id
1 'polypeptide(L)'
;MPGSDVVHKQSVLGGIAGIAVLAFALIYRFYPSLPIGLRLSNQPGGATVSGGSMLTMRPSAGASGATTTDSTQPGPSQWGPPISLAQPAPPSTKAVAALLQKAELAFKKSRLVDEKDGALALYRQVLAGDARSTAARAGVEKVHNALLQQVSDALDGGDETAATRLIGTLREQEFDDENLATLEARLKRLRLTTPLLTQAAQLLHKPGVEDRTKNEASALGIYRQVLKIDAGNKLADQGLAQIERGYIDRALAAAAQDDFAGADQVLADAAPIRPGSHELLDARTQIEGIRHQRATAVMTQANSALDAGNADLAQLLATKAQGLSPDVAGVDAFNERLRNARLYANFRPGQVIADAFVDRGGKAPPLVVVPTGAFVMGSPAQETGHRASEEPQREVHIQTGFALSRDEVTVAQFRSFVEDARYETDADRLGTSVIYDEESGRTIDKRDVNWQRDYIGATANDNLPVIHVSWNDATAYARWLAARTGKRYRLPSEAEYEYALRAGTQTRFWWGDGNPTRIVGNLAGDRDESMPSLRRWTNAFPHYGDGSWGPALIGKYEANPFGLRDIDGNVSAWVEDCWHDSYLRAPTDSRAWVNPGCERHVVRGTSWGSAPEQARSAFRTNLPVDARNAQVGIRIARDL
;
A
#
# COMPACT_ATOMS: atom_id res chain seq x y z
N MET A 1 -44.38 32.49 13.77
CA MET A 1 -43.07 33.19 13.79
C MET A 1 -42.75 33.60 15.22
N PRO A 2 -41.60 33.20 15.79
CA PRO A 2 -40.23 33.44 15.41
C PRO A 2 -39.35 32.17 15.51
N GLY A 3 -38.19 32.16 14.84
CA GLY A 3 -37.18 31.08 15.02
C GLY A 3 -36.27 30.86 13.84
N SER A 4 -35.41 31.84 13.47
CA SER A 4 -34.37 31.64 12.43
C SER A 4 -32.94 32.09 12.81
N ASP A 5 -32.68 32.31 14.11
CA ASP A 5 -31.36 32.88 14.51
C ASP A 5 -30.39 31.95 15.22
N VAL A 6 -30.71 30.65 15.37
CA VAL A 6 -29.81 29.70 16.10
C VAL A 6 -28.87 28.92 15.20
N VAL A 7 -29.16 28.77 13.90
CA VAL A 7 -28.36 27.94 12.98
C VAL A 7 -27.13 28.67 12.47
N HIS A 8 -27.08 30.01 12.51
CA HIS A 8 -25.93 30.75 11.93
C HIS A 8 -24.73 30.95 12.90
N LYS A 9 -24.91 30.71 14.20
CA LYS A 9 -23.78 30.85 15.16
C LYS A 9 -22.89 29.61 15.33
N GLN A 10 -23.35 28.42 14.96
CA GLN A 10 -22.54 27.21 15.06
C GLN A 10 -21.60 26.99 13.86
N SER A 11 -21.90 27.52 12.69
CA SER A 11 -21.02 27.41 11.51
C SER A 11 -19.82 28.36 11.53
N VAL A 12 -19.90 29.47 12.25
CA VAL A 12 -18.80 30.46 12.36
C VAL A 12 -17.73 30.01 13.36
N LEU A 13 -18.11 29.34 14.45
CA LEU A 13 -17.14 28.81 15.43
C LEU A 13 -16.35 27.62 14.91
N GLY A 14 -16.91 26.77 14.05
CA GLY A 14 -16.20 25.67 13.40
C GLY A 14 -15.13 26.13 12.39
N GLY A 15 -15.40 27.23 11.68
CA GLY A 15 -14.45 27.82 10.73
C GLY A 15 -13.21 28.43 11.39
N ILE A 16 -13.38 29.12 12.52
CA ILE A 16 -12.29 29.76 13.24
C ILE A 16 -11.35 28.73 13.91
N ALA A 17 -11.90 27.64 14.44
CA ALA A 17 -11.10 26.54 14.99
C ALA A 17 -10.27 25.81 13.90
N GLY A 18 -10.83 25.61 12.71
CA GLY A 18 -10.13 25.01 11.57
C GLY A 18 -8.97 25.87 11.06
N ILE A 19 -9.15 27.19 10.99
CA ILE A 19 -8.08 28.13 10.57
C ILE A 19 -6.96 28.21 11.62
N ALA A 20 -7.28 28.15 12.91
CA ALA A 20 -6.28 28.16 13.97
C ALA A 20 -5.41 26.89 13.97
N VAL A 21 -5.97 25.70 13.70
CA VAL A 21 -5.23 24.44 13.58
C VAL A 21 -4.33 24.43 12.34
N LEU A 22 -4.80 24.97 11.21
CA LEU A 22 -4.01 25.10 9.97
C LEU A 22 -2.86 26.11 10.14
N ALA A 23 -3.09 27.23 10.81
CA ALA A 23 -2.05 28.22 11.12
C ALA A 23 -0.99 27.64 12.07
N PHE A 24 -1.39 26.85 13.07
CA PHE A 24 -0.47 26.19 14.01
C PHE A 24 0.37 25.11 13.31
N ALA A 25 -0.23 24.33 12.41
CA ALA A 25 0.47 23.32 11.61
C ALA A 25 1.48 23.94 10.63
N LEU A 26 1.15 25.09 10.03
CA LEU A 26 2.06 25.85 9.15
C LEU A 26 3.24 26.45 9.93
N ILE A 27 2.99 27.04 11.11
CA ILE A 27 4.03 27.60 11.96
C ILE A 27 4.99 26.50 12.45
N TYR A 28 4.48 25.33 12.85
CA TYR A 28 5.30 24.19 13.29
C TYR A 28 6.16 23.60 12.16
N ARG A 29 5.67 23.65 10.94
CA ARG A 29 6.40 23.16 9.75
C ARG A 29 7.57 24.07 9.34
N PHE A 30 7.45 25.38 9.57
CA PHE A 30 8.48 26.36 9.16
C PHE A 30 9.43 26.81 10.28
N TYR A 31 9.09 26.53 11.56
CA TYR A 31 9.92 26.88 12.72
C TYR A 31 9.97 25.72 13.73
N PRO A 32 10.71 24.63 13.45
CA PRO A 32 10.76 23.46 14.34
C PRO A 32 11.59 23.66 15.62
N SER A 33 12.16 24.86 15.86
CA SER A 33 13.06 25.13 16.97
C SER A 33 12.49 25.98 18.12
N LEU A 34 11.17 26.16 18.20
CA LEU A 34 10.54 26.84 19.34
C LEU A 34 10.32 25.86 20.51
N PRO A 35 10.94 26.08 21.69
CA PRO A 35 10.74 25.21 22.84
C PRO A 35 9.42 25.52 23.53
N ILE A 36 8.41 24.69 23.38
CA ILE A 36 7.22 24.74 24.23
C ILE A 36 7.41 23.72 25.35
N GLY A 37 7.82 24.25 26.52
CA GLY A 37 7.87 23.48 27.73
C GLY A 37 6.47 23.24 28.32
N LEU A 38 5.98 22.02 28.23
CA LEU A 38 4.92 21.50 29.06
C LEU A 38 5.41 20.20 29.71
N ARG A 39 5.84 20.33 30.98
CA ARG A 39 6.09 19.20 31.86
C ARG A 39 4.75 18.56 32.22
N LEU A 40 4.58 17.28 31.89
CA LEU A 40 3.71 16.38 32.62
C LEU A 40 4.55 15.21 33.14
N SER A 41 4.70 15.22 34.45
CA SER A 41 5.29 14.14 35.23
C SER A 41 4.35 12.95 35.27
N ASN A 42 4.85 11.75 34.98
CA ASN A 42 4.56 10.56 35.78
C ASN A 42 5.52 9.43 35.39
N GLN A 43 6.35 9.07 36.33
CA GLN A 43 6.99 7.76 36.46
C GLN A 43 6.08 6.89 37.38
N PRO A 44 6.29 5.56 37.59
CA PRO A 44 7.56 4.88 37.64
C PRO A 44 7.61 3.40 37.16
N GLY A 45 8.83 2.87 37.23
CA GLY A 45 9.18 1.48 37.51
C GLY A 45 9.53 0.65 36.26
N GLY A 46 10.69 0.18 36.04
CA GLY A 46 11.72 -0.48 36.82
C GLY A 46 11.99 -1.83 36.18
N ALA A 47 13.19 -2.07 35.69
CA ALA A 47 13.94 -3.29 35.89
C ALA A 47 15.10 -3.40 34.89
N THR A 48 16.25 -3.41 35.46
CA THR A 48 17.57 -3.91 35.13
C THR A 48 17.63 -5.25 34.39
N VAL A 49 18.65 -5.44 33.55
CA VAL A 49 19.69 -6.49 33.54
C VAL A 49 20.65 -6.16 32.41
N SER A 50 21.84 -5.75 32.72
CA SER A 50 23.20 -6.29 32.78
C SER A 50 23.65 -7.16 31.59
N GLY A 51 24.83 -6.80 31.13
CA GLY A 51 25.89 -7.75 30.91
C GLY A 51 26.48 -7.86 29.54
N GLY A 52 27.73 -7.45 29.46
CA GLY A 52 28.87 -8.24 29.09
C GLY A 52 29.41 -7.94 27.68
N SER A 53 30.49 -7.32 27.66
CA SER A 53 31.89 -7.76 27.67
C SER A 53 32.53 -7.80 26.28
N MET A 54 33.46 -6.91 26.14
CA MET A 54 34.82 -6.95 25.53
C MET A 54 35.22 -8.24 24.81
N LEU A 55 35.85 -8.05 23.69
CA LEU A 55 37.09 -8.76 23.36
C LEU A 55 37.96 -7.93 22.38
N THR A 56 39.06 -7.45 22.93
CA THR A 56 40.27 -6.99 22.25
C THR A 56 41.07 -8.19 21.78
N MET A 57 41.65 -8.12 20.60
CA MET A 57 42.83 -8.91 20.27
C MET A 57 43.81 -8.08 19.46
N ARG A 58 45.00 -7.95 20.05
CA ARG A 58 46.26 -7.55 19.42
C ARG A 58 47.02 -8.81 19.04
N PRO A 59 47.80 -8.84 17.95
CA PRO A 59 48.73 -9.92 17.70
C PRO A 59 50.16 -9.57 18.12
N SER A 60 50.81 -10.56 18.58
CA SER A 60 52.20 -10.65 19.05
C SER A 60 53.20 -10.86 17.93
N ALA A 61 54.42 -10.54 18.30
CA ALA A 61 55.70 -10.59 17.59
C ALA A 61 56.27 -12.02 17.45
N GLY A 62 57.25 -12.13 16.57
CA GLY A 62 58.25 -13.22 16.49
C GLY A 62 59.21 -12.91 15.34
N ALA A 63 60.34 -12.52 15.52
CA ALA A 63 61.64 -12.98 16.06
C ALA A 63 62.40 -13.84 15.05
N SER A 64 63.59 -13.38 14.85
CA SER A 64 64.87 -14.11 14.76
C SER A 64 65.50 -14.46 13.44
N GLY A 65 66.77 -14.18 13.40
CA GLY A 65 67.91 -14.93 12.88
C GLY A 65 68.88 -14.11 12.02
N ALA A 66 69.92 -13.55 12.49
CA ALA A 66 71.26 -13.93 12.84
C ALA A 66 72.06 -14.55 11.65
N THR A 67 73.15 -13.99 11.30
CA THR A 67 74.55 -14.41 11.36
C THR A 67 75.41 -13.64 10.36
N THR A 68 76.38 -12.95 10.85
CA THR A 68 77.86 -13.17 10.88
C THR A 68 78.58 -13.12 9.55
N THR A 69 79.61 -12.41 9.48
CA THR A 69 81.06 -12.38 9.52
C THR A 69 81.56 -11.65 8.29
N ASP A 70 82.65 -11.07 8.14
CA ASP A 70 83.96 -11.00 8.83
C ASP A 70 84.84 -9.94 8.14
N SER A 71 85.60 -9.25 8.96
CA SER A 71 86.95 -8.72 8.78
C SER A 71 87.56 -8.40 7.38
N THR A 72 88.15 -7.24 7.26
CA THR A 72 89.59 -7.06 7.28
C THR A 72 89.97 -5.59 7.14
N GLN A 73 90.76 -5.11 8.11
CA GLN A 73 91.63 -3.93 7.94
C GLN A 73 92.91 -4.35 7.11
N PRO A 74 93.56 -3.36 6.49
CA PRO A 74 94.81 -2.89 7.08
C PRO A 74 95.02 -1.35 7.00
N GLY A 75 95.63 -0.81 8.02
CA GLY A 75 96.17 0.56 8.08
C GLY A 75 97.59 0.59 7.53
N PRO A 76 98.45 1.56 7.91
CA PRO A 76 98.32 3.00 7.80
C PRO A 76 99.49 3.59 6.91
N SER A 77 99.34 4.78 6.40
CA SER A 77 100.52 5.57 5.99
C SER A 77 100.35 7.07 6.40
N GLN A 78 101.33 7.50 7.10
CA GLN A 78 101.65 8.83 7.52
C GLN A 78 101.85 9.80 6.35
N TRP A 79 101.49 11.07 6.50
CA TRP A 79 102.30 12.23 6.12
C TRP A 79 101.62 13.57 6.51
N GLY A 80 102.22 14.36 7.31
CA GLY A 80 102.38 15.75 7.32
C GLY A 80 101.26 16.67 7.85
N PRO A 81 101.57 17.69 8.73
CA PRO A 81 100.54 18.50 9.30
C PRO A 81 99.94 19.51 8.29
N PRO A 82 98.66 19.72 8.21
CA PRO A 82 98.10 20.80 7.44
C PRO A 82 98.08 22.08 8.24
N ILE A 83 98.33 23.18 7.56
CA ILE A 83 98.31 24.54 7.95
C ILE A 83 96.97 24.94 8.60
N SER A 84 97.01 25.33 9.83
CA SER A 84 95.84 25.90 10.56
C SER A 84 95.35 27.20 9.92
N LEU A 85 94.27 27.17 9.18
CA LEU A 85 93.46 28.35 8.93
C LEU A 85 92.66 28.61 10.17
N ALA A 86 92.88 29.75 10.81
CA ALA A 86 92.17 30.24 12.01
C ALA A 86 90.66 30.23 11.71
N GLN A 87 89.94 29.37 12.39
CA GLN A 87 88.51 29.50 12.46
C GLN A 87 88.16 30.80 13.17
N PRO A 88 87.20 31.58 12.64
CA PRO A 88 86.73 32.77 13.38
C PRO A 88 86.12 32.29 14.70
N ALA A 89 86.45 33.02 15.75
CA ALA A 89 85.97 32.76 17.11
C ALA A 89 84.42 32.67 17.12
N PRO A 90 83.84 31.69 17.84
CA PRO A 90 82.38 31.58 17.92
C PRO A 90 81.80 32.92 18.41
N PRO A 91 80.69 33.41 17.82
CA PRO A 91 80.01 34.63 18.19
C PRO A 91 79.63 34.57 19.67
N SER A 92 79.82 35.68 20.39
CA SER A 92 79.49 35.78 21.81
C SER A 92 77.99 35.44 22.03
N THR A 93 77.66 34.76 23.11
CA THR A 93 76.28 34.36 23.44
C THR A 93 75.26 35.52 23.32
N LYS A 94 75.70 36.76 23.56
CA LYS A 94 74.90 37.96 23.38
C LYS A 94 74.66 38.33 21.92
N ALA A 95 75.58 38.05 21.02
CA ALA A 95 75.43 38.27 19.58
C ALA A 95 74.48 37.25 18.97
N VAL A 96 74.52 35.96 19.38
CA VAL A 96 73.61 34.89 18.97
C VAL A 96 72.20 35.20 19.40
N ALA A 97 71.96 35.68 20.66
CA ALA A 97 70.61 36.02 21.13
C ALA A 97 70.03 37.21 20.34
N ALA A 98 70.85 38.22 20.00
CA ALA A 98 70.39 39.35 19.18
C ALA A 98 70.02 38.96 17.76
N LEU A 99 70.75 38.01 17.14
CA LEU A 99 70.39 37.47 15.79
C LEU A 99 69.13 36.68 15.85
N LEU A 100 68.89 35.80 16.84
CA LEU A 100 67.67 35.06 17.03
C LEU A 100 66.48 35.98 17.21
N GLN A 101 66.59 37.03 17.98
CA GLN A 101 65.54 38.02 18.17
C GLN A 101 65.20 38.77 16.87
N LYS A 102 66.24 39.15 16.10
CA LYS A 102 66.03 39.76 14.77
C LYS A 102 65.37 38.78 13.79
N ALA A 103 65.74 37.53 13.80
CA ALA A 103 65.15 36.49 12.96
C ALA A 103 63.67 36.26 13.27
N GLU A 104 63.30 36.21 14.58
CA GLU A 104 61.93 36.08 15.01
C GLU A 104 61.07 37.30 14.63
N LEU A 105 61.65 38.52 14.74
CA LEU A 105 60.99 39.73 14.29
C LEU A 105 60.79 39.77 12.77
N ALA A 106 61.74 39.31 11.97
CA ALA A 106 61.62 39.18 10.53
C ALA A 106 60.53 38.18 10.16
N PHE A 107 60.49 37.04 10.85
CA PHE A 107 59.43 36.04 10.68
C PHE A 107 58.04 36.63 10.98
N LYS A 108 57.86 37.31 12.10
CA LYS A 108 56.61 37.98 12.48
C LYS A 108 56.15 39.06 11.48
N LYS A 109 57.08 39.65 10.75
CA LYS A 109 56.82 40.63 9.68
C LYS A 109 56.68 39.97 8.31
N SER A 110 56.58 38.66 8.25
CA SER A 110 56.48 37.85 7.00
C SER A 110 57.66 38.03 6.05
N ARG A 111 58.82 38.54 6.51
CA ARG A 111 60.04 38.59 5.75
C ARG A 111 60.78 37.26 5.90
N LEU A 112 60.36 36.25 5.13
CA LEU A 112 60.79 34.85 5.31
C LEU A 112 62.17 34.60 4.68
N VAL A 113 62.38 35.05 3.41
CA VAL A 113 63.54 34.70 2.57
C VAL A 113 64.23 35.93 1.94
N ASP A 114 64.06 37.13 2.48
CA ASP A 114 64.74 38.32 2.00
C ASP A 114 66.29 38.14 2.09
N GLU A 115 67.05 38.65 1.12
CA GLU A 115 68.46 38.25 0.89
C GLU A 115 69.38 38.32 2.11
N LYS A 116 69.33 39.40 2.89
CA LYS A 116 70.28 39.57 4.06
C LYS A 116 69.59 39.70 5.42
N ASP A 117 68.35 40.17 5.43
CA ASP A 117 67.61 40.50 6.64
C ASP A 117 66.35 39.64 6.78
N GLY A 118 66.15 38.60 5.95
CA GLY A 118 65.08 37.63 6.07
C GLY A 118 65.29 36.70 7.26
N ALA A 119 64.20 36.14 7.75
CA ALA A 119 64.24 35.21 8.88
C ALA A 119 65.12 34.00 8.63
N LEU A 120 65.06 33.39 7.43
CA LEU A 120 65.86 32.23 7.03
C LEU A 120 67.34 32.56 7.04
N ALA A 121 67.76 33.68 6.40
CA ALA A 121 69.16 34.11 6.33
C ALA A 121 69.71 34.36 7.73
N LEU A 122 68.98 35.05 8.64
CA LEU A 122 69.38 35.30 10.01
C LEU A 122 69.49 33.97 10.83
N TYR A 123 68.55 33.05 10.72
CA TYR A 123 68.68 31.74 11.38
C TYR A 123 69.86 30.92 10.84
N ARG A 124 70.13 30.92 9.52
CA ARG A 124 71.29 30.28 8.91
C ARG A 124 72.62 30.92 9.35
N GLN A 125 72.64 32.28 9.56
CA GLN A 125 73.80 32.95 10.10
C GLN A 125 74.12 32.53 11.56
N VAL A 126 73.09 32.28 12.38
CA VAL A 126 73.26 31.69 13.71
C VAL A 126 73.86 30.28 13.62
N LEU A 127 73.32 29.42 12.70
CA LEU A 127 73.80 28.06 12.52
C LEU A 127 75.21 27.97 11.97
N ALA A 128 75.66 28.93 11.17
CA ALA A 128 77.05 29.05 10.72
C ALA A 128 78.04 29.31 11.85
N GLY A 129 77.61 30.03 12.91
CA GLY A 129 78.40 30.29 14.13
C GLY A 129 78.24 29.22 15.22
N ASP A 130 77.04 28.60 15.31
CA ASP A 130 76.72 27.56 16.28
C ASP A 130 75.83 26.53 15.62
N ALA A 131 76.42 25.52 15.01
CA ALA A 131 75.70 24.44 14.31
C ALA A 131 74.79 23.60 15.22
N ARG A 132 74.90 23.73 16.56
CA ARG A 132 74.09 22.99 17.54
C ARG A 132 72.91 23.80 18.08
N SER A 133 72.74 25.04 17.65
CA SER A 133 71.65 25.89 18.10
C SER A 133 70.28 25.31 17.79
N THR A 134 69.62 24.74 18.79
CA THR A 134 68.28 24.18 18.68
C THR A 134 67.25 25.24 18.30
N ALA A 135 67.38 26.47 18.83
CA ALA A 135 66.50 27.57 18.50
C ALA A 135 66.61 28.01 17.04
N ALA A 136 67.79 28.01 16.45
CA ALA A 136 67.97 28.38 15.05
C ALA A 136 67.48 27.27 14.09
N ARG A 137 67.70 25.99 14.45
CA ARG A 137 67.12 24.87 13.69
C ARG A 137 65.60 24.90 13.68
N ALA A 138 64.97 25.05 14.85
CA ALA A 138 63.51 25.23 14.96
C ALA A 138 63.02 26.47 14.19
N GLY A 139 63.85 27.56 14.13
CA GLY A 139 63.54 28.74 13.34
C GLY A 139 63.56 28.48 11.82
N VAL A 140 64.55 27.72 11.32
CA VAL A 140 64.60 27.33 9.92
C VAL A 140 63.41 26.45 9.55
N GLU A 141 63.05 25.45 10.38
CA GLU A 141 61.92 24.60 10.19
C GLU A 141 60.59 25.40 10.20
N LYS A 142 60.50 26.39 11.11
CA LYS A 142 59.34 27.30 11.18
C LYS A 142 59.15 28.13 9.89
N VAL A 143 60.26 28.64 9.30
CA VAL A 143 60.23 29.35 8.01
C VAL A 143 59.86 28.40 6.89
N HIS A 144 60.41 27.18 6.85
CA HIS A 144 60.07 26.16 5.88
C HIS A 144 58.58 25.83 5.88
N ASN A 145 58.04 25.53 7.07
CA ASN A 145 56.62 25.23 7.24
C ASN A 145 55.70 26.42 6.82
N ALA A 146 56.13 27.65 7.10
CA ALA A 146 55.42 28.83 6.65
C ALA A 146 55.42 29.01 5.13
N LEU A 147 56.51 28.70 4.46
CA LEU A 147 56.60 28.70 2.99
C LEU A 147 55.71 27.60 2.38
N LEU A 148 55.76 26.36 2.93
CA LEU A 148 54.89 25.27 2.49
C LEU A 148 53.39 25.65 2.62
N GLN A 149 53.03 26.26 3.73
CA GLN A 149 51.64 26.75 3.91
C GLN A 149 51.27 27.80 2.87
N GLN A 150 52.17 28.80 2.61
CA GLN A 150 51.92 29.80 1.57
C GLN A 150 51.76 29.17 0.16
N VAL A 151 52.57 28.13 -0.17
CA VAL A 151 52.39 27.39 -1.44
C VAL A 151 51.04 26.69 -1.47
N SER A 152 50.68 26.03 -0.38
CA SER A 152 49.37 25.36 -0.31
C SER A 152 48.23 26.34 -0.48
N ASP A 153 48.25 27.48 0.22
CA ASP A 153 47.26 28.54 0.15
C ASP A 153 47.15 29.10 -1.29
N ALA A 154 48.30 29.35 -1.94
CA ALA A 154 48.31 29.82 -3.34
C ALA A 154 47.75 28.77 -4.32
N LEU A 155 48.05 27.50 -4.14
CA LEU A 155 47.50 26.38 -4.96
C LEU A 155 46.01 26.20 -4.71
N ASP A 156 45.58 26.31 -3.46
CA ASP A 156 44.15 26.18 -3.09
C ASP A 156 43.35 27.40 -3.56
N GLY A 157 43.97 28.59 -3.56
CA GLY A 157 43.38 29.81 -4.12
C GLY A 157 43.44 29.91 -5.65
N GLY A 158 44.09 28.98 -6.34
CA GLY A 158 44.23 28.99 -7.79
C GLY A 158 45.24 30.02 -8.31
N ASP A 159 46.06 30.60 -7.47
CA ASP A 159 47.08 31.60 -7.85
C ASP A 159 48.34 30.88 -8.37
N GLU A 160 48.32 30.57 -9.69
CA GLU A 160 49.43 29.94 -10.39
C GLU A 160 50.73 30.74 -10.28
N THR A 161 50.62 32.05 -10.34
CA THR A 161 51.81 32.95 -10.31
C THR A 161 52.48 32.94 -8.95
N ALA A 162 51.71 33.08 -7.87
CA ALA A 162 52.24 32.98 -6.50
C ALA A 162 52.77 31.59 -6.20
N ALA A 163 52.05 30.53 -6.57
CA ALA A 163 52.49 29.15 -6.36
C ALA A 163 53.82 28.86 -7.10
N THR A 164 53.95 29.29 -8.37
CA THR A 164 55.19 29.13 -9.15
C THR A 164 56.37 29.79 -8.48
N ARG A 165 56.20 31.06 -8.05
CA ARG A 165 57.23 31.83 -7.38
C ARG A 165 57.64 31.17 -6.06
N LEU A 166 56.70 30.78 -5.22
CA LEU A 166 56.94 30.20 -3.91
C LEU A 166 57.62 28.81 -4.00
N ILE A 167 57.21 27.96 -4.98
CA ILE A 167 57.88 26.66 -5.27
C ILE A 167 59.29 26.91 -5.75
N GLY A 168 59.52 27.91 -6.60
CA GLY A 168 60.86 28.35 -7.00
C GLY A 168 61.71 28.74 -5.79
N THR A 169 61.16 29.51 -4.87
CA THR A 169 61.81 29.91 -3.62
C THR A 169 62.20 28.68 -2.75
N LEU A 170 61.28 27.71 -2.58
CA LEU A 170 61.59 26.46 -1.84
C LEU A 170 62.74 25.72 -2.45
N ARG A 171 62.76 25.61 -3.79
CA ARG A 171 63.88 24.94 -4.52
C ARG A 171 65.19 25.67 -4.39
N GLU A 172 65.21 27.00 -4.53
CA GLU A 172 66.42 27.81 -4.40
C GLU A 172 67.00 27.79 -2.98
N GLN A 173 66.16 27.59 -1.97
CA GLN A 173 66.60 27.55 -0.58
C GLN A 173 67.11 26.16 -0.15
N GLU A 174 67.18 25.15 -1.09
CA GLU A 174 67.70 23.79 -0.86
C GLU A 174 67.11 23.14 0.42
N PHE A 175 65.83 23.30 0.64
CA PHE A 175 65.15 22.54 1.66
C PHE A 175 65.03 21.08 1.15
N ASP A 176 65.43 20.15 1.99
CA ASP A 176 65.19 18.73 1.76
C ASP A 176 63.73 18.43 2.03
N ASP A 177 62.90 18.52 0.97
CA ASP A 177 61.45 18.48 1.09
C ASP A 177 60.88 17.37 0.22
N GLU A 178 60.48 16.28 0.85
CA GLU A 178 59.76 15.17 0.21
C GLU A 178 58.44 15.59 -0.46
N ASN A 179 57.87 16.75 -0.03
CA ASN A 179 56.61 17.27 -0.56
C ASN A 179 56.78 18.09 -1.84
N LEU A 180 58.00 18.52 -2.19
CA LEU A 180 58.22 19.40 -3.34
C LEU A 180 57.68 18.80 -4.65
N ALA A 181 57.93 17.54 -4.91
CA ALA A 181 57.40 16.84 -6.07
C ALA A 181 55.88 16.80 -6.11
N THR A 182 55.22 16.68 -4.94
CA THR A 182 53.78 16.70 -4.80
C THR A 182 53.22 18.10 -5.08
N LEU A 183 53.86 19.16 -4.59
CA LEU A 183 53.44 20.55 -4.85
C LEU A 183 53.62 20.90 -6.33
N GLU A 184 54.70 20.48 -6.98
CA GLU A 184 54.94 20.64 -8.42
C GLU A 184 53.86 19.92 -9.24
N ALA A 185 53.50 18.71 -8.84
CA ALA A 185 52.42 17.97 -9.51
C ALA A 185 51.05 18.67 -9.33
N ARG A 186 50.77 19.27 -8.18
CA ARG A 186 49.59 20.11 -7.95
C ARG A 186 49.61 21.35 -8.84
N LEU A 187 50.76 22.09 -8.93
CA LEU A 187 50.91 23.23 -9.80
C LEU A 187 50.71 22.87 -11.26
N LYS A 188 51.24 21.70 -11.71
CA LYS A 188 51.05 21.20 -13.08
C LYS A 188 49.56 20.95 -13.34
N ARG A 189 48.83 20.33 -12.38
CA ARG A 189 47.38 20.14 -12.50
C ARG A 189 46.65 21.48 -12.63
N LEU A 190 46.96 22.43 -11.78
CA LEU A 190 46.38 23.78 -11.79
C LEU A 190 46.52 24.44 -13.17
N ARG A 191 47.73 24.42 -13.74
CA ARG A 191 48.02 24.94 -15.10
C ARG A 191 47.19 24.30 -16.20
N LEU A 192 46.92 22.99 -16.09
CA LEU A 192 46.12 22.27 -17.09
C LEU A 192 44.62 22.54 -16.90
N THR A 193 44.16 22.71 -15.66
CA THR A 193 42.72 22.87 -15.33
C THR A 193 42.19 24.28 -15.43
N THR A 194 42.99 25.32 -15.11
CA THR A 194 42.56 26.73 -15.12
C THR A 194 41.96 27.21 -16.44
N PRO A 195 42.59 26.97 -17.62
CA PRO A 195 42.04 27.40 -18.90
C PRO A 195 40.76 26.64 -19.23
N LEU A 196 40.67 25.35 -18.88
CA LEU A 196 39.48 24.52 -19.09
C LEU A 196 38.33 25.01 -18.23
N LEU A 197 38.57 25.34 -16.96
CA LEU A 197 37.56 25.89 -16.04
C LEU A 197 37.01 27.22 -16.55
N THR A 198 37.90 28.12 -17.03
CA THR A 198 37.51 29.40 -17.62
C THR A 198 36.63 29.21 -18.85
N GLN A 199 37.04 28.29 -19.74
CA GLN A 199 36.25 27.95 -20.94
C GLN A 199 34.89 27.35 -20.57
N ALA A 200 34.83 26.42 -19.63
CA ALA A 200 33.58 25.81 -19.19
C ALA A 200 32.63 26.85 -18.57
N ALA A 201 33.13 27.74 -17.73
CA ALA A 201 32.35 28.81 -17.13
C ALA A 201 31.78 29.78 -18.19
N GLN A 202 32.56 30.15 -19.21
CA GLN A 202 32.08 30.96 -20.33
C GLN A 202 30.98 30.29 -21.13
N LEU A 203 31.07 28.97 -21.35
CA LEU A 203 30.05 28.19 -22.04
C LEU A 203 28.76 28.09 -21.23
N LEU A 204 28.88 27.96 -19.92
CA LEU A 204 27.74 27.86 -19.00
C LEU A 204 26.86 29.13 -19.00
N HIS A 205 27.46 30.31 -19.20
CA HIS A 205 26.77 31.61 -19.21
C HIS A 205 26.21 32.05 -20.59
N LYS A 206 26.40 31.28 -21.64
CA LYS A 206 25.84 31.61 -22.98
C LYS A 206 24.38 31.17 -23.07
N PRO A 207 23.41 32.10 -23.20
CA PRO A 207 22.01 31.73 -23.39
C PRO A 207 21.84 30.98 -24.72
N GLY A 208 21.09 29.88 -24.73
CA GLY A 208 20.72 29.15 -25.94
C GLY A 208 21.66 28.03 -26.39
N VAL A 209 22.76 27.75 -25.69
CA VAL A 209 23.52 26.53 -25.91
C VAL A 209 22.87 25.44 -25.03
N GLU A 210 21.92 24.72 -25.62
CA GLU A 210 21.47 23.45 -25.04
C GLU A 210 22.70 22.57 -24.88
N ASP A 211 23.03 22.26 -23.64
CA ASP A 211 24.14 21.40 -23.32
C ASP A 211 23.83 19.98 -23.82
N ARG A 212 24.24 19.71 -25.04
CA ARG A 212 24.10 18.36 -25.60
C ARG A 212 25.08 17.47 -24.86
N THR A 213 24.56 16.70 -23.94
CA THR A 213 25.29 15.78 -23.03
C THR A 213 26.30 14.87 -23.71
N LYS A 214 26.31 14.82 -25.03
CA LYS A 214 27.23 14.00 -25.87
C LYS A 214 28.40 14.77 -26.48
N ASN A 215 28.52 16.10 -26.26
CA ASN A 215 29.57 16.91 -26.87
C ASN A 215 30.72 17.16 -25.84
N GLU A 216 31.91 16.64 -26.11
CA GLU A 216 33.11 16.86 -25.30
C GLU A 216 33.52 18.35 -25.21
N ALA A 217 33.10 19.17 -26.19
CA ALA A 217 33.33 20.60 -26.19
C ALA A 217 32.27 21.41 -25.42
N SER A 218 31.27 20.76 -24.82
CA SER A 218 30.27 21.37 -23.94
C SER A 218 30.86 21.71 -22.57
N ALA A 219 30.22 22.60 -21.82
CA ALA A 219 30.60 22.87 -20.42
C ALA A 219 30.68 21.57 -19.60
N LEU A 220 29.70 20.69 -19.76
CA LEU A 220 29.67 19.36 -19.12
C LEU A 220 30.89 18.52 -19.48
N GLY A 221 31.22 18.41 -20.79
CA GLY A 221 32.38 17.65 -21.27
C GLY A 221 33.68 18.19 -20.69
N ILE A 222 33.83 19.53 -20.69
CA ILE A 222 35.04 20.19 -20.18
C ILE A 222 35.17 20.01 -18.67
N TYR A 223 34.12 20.16 -17.86
CA TYR A 223 34.20 19.90 -16.41
C TYR A 223 34.56 18.43 -16.13
N ARG A 224 34.04 17.47 -16.90
CA ARG A 224 34.45 16.05 -16.79
C ARG A 224 35.93 15.84 -17.16
N GLN A 225 36.45 16.59 -18.15
CA GLN A 225 37.86 16.57 -18.49
C GLN A 225 38.73 17.11 -17.36
N VAL A 226 38.29 18.20 -16.70
CA VAL A 226 38.97 18.71 -15.49
C VAL A 226 39.02 17.66 -14.40
N LEU A 227 37.92 16.96 -14.11
CA LEU A 227 37.89 15.90 -13.08
C LEU A 227 38.75 14.66 -13.45
N LYS A 228 38.99 14.41 -14.72
CA LYS A 228 39.97 13.36 -15.15
C LYS A 228 41.40 13.78 -14.83
N ILE A 229 41.72 15.07 -14.87
CA ILE A 229 43.04 15.62 -14.56
C ILE A 229 43.19 15.80 -13.05
N ASP A 230 42.18 16.28 -12.37
CA ASP A 230 42.13 16.60 -10.95
C ASP A 230 40.78 16.18 -10.36
N ALA A 231 40.72 14.92 -9.87
CA ALA A 231 39.49 14.25 -9.40
C ALA A 231 38.80 14.96 -8.21
N GLY A 232 39.54 15.82 -7.49
CA GLY A 232 39.03 16.58 -6.33
C GLY A 232 38.75 18.06 -6.64
N ASN A 233 38.67 18.44 -7.91
CA ASN A 233 38.50 19.84 -8.31
C ASN A 233 37.10 20.37 -7.95
N LYS A 234 37.03 21.18 -6.88
CA LYS A 234 35.76 21.72 -6.34
C LYS A 234 35.02 22.64 -7.33
N LEU A 235 35.76 23.39 -8.19
CA LEU A 235 35.11 24.24 -9.19
C LEU A 235 34.43 23.46 -10.31
N ALA A 236 35.05 22.35 -10.72
CA ALA A 236 34.42 21.46 -11.69
C ALA A 236 33.20 20.76 -11.10
N ASP A 237 33.25 20.29 -9.85
CA ASP A 237 32.09 19.71 -9.16
C ASP A 237 30.94 20.75 -9.01
N GLN A 238 31.26 21.99 -8.65
CA GLN A 238 30.26 23.06 -8.60
C GLN A 238 29.64 23.35 -9.96
N GLY A 239 30.46 23.34 -11.02
CA GLY A 239 29.98 23.50 -12.39
C GLY A 239 29.03 22.37 -12.82
N LEU A 240 29.37 21.12 -12.50
CA LEU A 240 28.48 19.98 -12.73
C LEU A 240 27.18 20.09 -11.94
N ALA A 241 27.25 20.48 -10.67
CA ALA A 241 26.07 20.70 -9.84
C ALA A 241 25.15 21.82 -10.39
N GLN A 242 25.74 22.88 -10.95
CA GLN A 242 24.98 23.94 -11.58
C GLN A 242 24.26 23.48 -12.86
N ILE A 243 24.92 22.67 -13.69
CA ILE A 243 24.32 22.07 -14.88
C ILE A 243 23.18 21.15 -14.47
N GLU A 244 23.40 20.23 -13.51
CA GLU A 244 22.38 19.31 -12.99
C GLU A 244 21.15 20.06 -12.48
N ARG A 245 21.35 21.13 -11.70
CA ARG A 245 20.27 21.99 -11.21
C ARG A 245 19.42 22.56 -12.33
N GLY A 246 20.05 23.03 -13.43
CA GLY A 246 19.32 23.51 -14.61
C GLY A 246 18.45 22.42 -15.26
N TYR A 247 18.84 21.14 -15.23
CA TYR A 247 18.00 20.03 -15.67
C TYR A 247 16.86 19.77 -14.68
N ILE A 248 17.14 19.78 -13.37
CA ILE A 248 16.12 19.62 -12.32
C ILE A 248 15.05 20.69 -12.45
N ASP A 249 15.44 21.97 -12.58
CA ASP A 249 14.50 23.08 -12.71
C ASP A 249 13.58 22.92 -13.93
N ARG A 250 14.12 22.45 -15.07
CA ARG A 250 13.31 22.17 -16.27
C ARG A 250 12.37 20.99 -16.05
N ALA A 251 12.82 19.92 -15.37
CA ALA A 251 11.97 18.78 -15.06
C ALA A 251 10.81 19.16 -14.15
N LEU A 252 11.08 19.95 -13.10
CA LEU A 252 10.06 20.47 -12.21
C LEU A 252 9.08 21.40 -12.92
N ALA A 253 9.57 22.25 -13.86
CA ALA A 253 8.72 23.11 -14.67
C ALA A 253 7.81 22.30 -15.62
N ALA A 254 8.31 21.22 -16.24
CA ALA A 254 7.51 20.30 -17.04
C ALA A 254 6.43 19.60 -16.21
N ALA A 255 6.80 19.08 -15.04
CA ALA A 255 5.85 18.45 -14.11
C ALA A 255 4.76 19.42 -13.62
N ALA A 256 5.11 20.68 -13.39
CA ALA A 256 4.14 21.73 -13.01
C ALA A 256 3.10 22.00 -14.11
N GLN A 257 3.44 21.72 -15.37
CA GLN A 257 2.56 21.82 -16.54
C GLN A 257 1.88 20.49 -16.89
N ASP A 258 1.93 19.50 -15.99
CA ASP A 258 1.41 18.14 -16.17
C ASP A 258 2.12 17.33 -17.29
N ASP A 259 3.25 17.79 -17.81
CA ASP A 259 4.12 17.03 -18.74
C ASP A 259 5.07 16.12 -17.95
N PHE A 260 4.53 15.05 -17.38
CA PHE A 260 5.31 14.09 -16.58
C PHE A 260 6.26 13.26 -17.44
N ALA A 261 5.91 12.98 -18.70
CA ALA A 261 6.77 12.25 -19.61
C ALA A 261 8.02 13.09 -19.97
N GLY A 262 7.83 14.38 -20.25
CA GLY A 262 8.92 15.33 -20.46
C GLY A 262 9.79 15.49 -19.20
N ALA A 263 9.19 15.58 -18.02
CA ALA A 263 9.90 15.66 -16.75
C ALA A 263 10.79 14.42 -16.53
N ASP A 264 10.25 13.22 -16.73
CA ASP A 264 10.98 11.95 -16.58
C ASP A 264 12.17 11.86 -17.56
N GLN A 265 11.98 12.30 -18.81
CA GLN A 265 13.05 12.33 -19.81
C GLN A 265 14.17 13.29 -19.39
N VAL A 266 13.82 14.49 -18.92
CA VAL A 266 14.81 15.49 -18.48
C VAL A 266 15.58 14.99 -17.25
N LEU A 267 14.93 14.31 -16.29
CA LEU A 267 15.62 13.68 -15.15
C LEU A 267 16.51 12.51 -15.57
N ALA A 268 16.11 11.76 -16.60
CA ALA A 268 16.96 10.69 -17.16
C ALA A 268 18.22 11.27 -17.81
N ASP A 269 18.10 12.41 -18.50
CA ASP A 269 19.24 13.13 -19.08
C ASP A 269 20.15 13.75 -17.99
N ALA A 270 19.61 14.13 -16.84
CA ALA A 270 20.36 14.66 -15.68
C ALA A 270 21.16 13.56 -14.95
N ALA A 271 20.63 12.34 -14.88
CA ALA A 271 21.20 11.27 -14.06
C ALA A 271 22.70 10.96 -14.30
N PRO A 272 23.24 11.01 -15.55
CA PRO A 272 24.65 10.77 -15.78
C PRO A 272 25.55 11.96 -15.46
N ILE A 273 25.02 13.16 -15.11
CA ILE A 273 25.83 14.35 -14.79
C ILE A 273 26.56 14.15 -13.48
N ARG A 274 25.82 13.85 -12.40
CA ARG A 274 26.32 13.53 -11.06
C ARG A 274 25.59 12.29 -10.54
N PRO A 275 26.06 11.08 -10.88
CA PRO A 275 25.37 9.85 -10.49
C PRO A 275 25.17 9.73 -8.99
N GLY A 276 23.91 9.56 -8.55
CA GLY A 276 23.58 9.40 -7.13
C GLY A 276 23.50 10.71 -6.34
N SER A 277 23.38 11.87 -6.99
CA SER A 277 23.19 13.15 -6.29
C SER A 277 21.87 13.13 -5.50
N HIS A 278 21.90 13.73 -4.30
CA HIS A 278 20.70 13.85 -3.46
C HIS A 278 19.68 14.78 -4.10
N GLU A 279 20.14 15.86 -4.75
CA GLU A 279 19.28 16.83 -5.41
C GLU A 279 18.43 16.19 -6.52
N LEU A 280 19.01 15.24 -7.27
CA LEU A 280 18.27 14.49 -8.29
C LEU A 280 17.24 13.53 -7.70
N LEU A 281 17.57 12.88 -6.57
CA LEU A 281 16.65 12.00 -5.85
C LEU A 281 15.48 12.79 -5.25
N ASP A 282 15.77 13.94 -4.67
CA ASP A 282 14.76 14.84 -4.10
C ASP A 282 13.81 15.35 -5.20
N ALA A 283 14.36 15.74 -6.36
CA ALA A 283 13.56 16.18 -7.51
C ALA A 283 12.63 15.07 -8.01
N ARG A 284 13.10 13.82 -8.09
CA ARG A 284 12.25 12.67 -8.44
C ARG A 284 11.11 12.52 -7.45
N THR A 285 11.42 12.54 -6.16
CA THR A 285 10.41 12.44 -5.09
C THR A 285 9.39 13.57 -5.18
N GLN A 286 9.84 14.79 -5.47
CA GLN A 286 8.96 15.94 -5.61
C GLN A 286 8.04 15.80 -6.84
N ILE A 287 8.56 15.34 -7.99
CA ILE A 287 7.76 15.11 -9.20
C ILE A 287 6.74 14.00 -8.99
N GLU A 288 7.12 12.89 -8.33
CA GLU A 288 6.18 11.85 -7.95
C GLU A 288 5.08 12.38 -7.02
N GLY A 289 5.43 13.25 -6.07
CA GLY A 289 4.46 13.92 -5.21
C GLY A 289 3.45 14.78 -6.00
N ILE A 290 3.91 15.55 -6.98
CA ILE A 290 3.06 16.34 -7.89
C ILE A 290 2.15 15.41 -8.70
N ARG A 291 2.69 14.33 -9.26
CA ARG A 291 1.98 13.31 -10.04
C ARG A 291 0.84 12.68 -9.23
N HIS A 292 1.16 12.28 -7.99
CA HIS A 292 0.16 11.70 -7.08
C HIS A 292 -0.95 12.71 -6.70
N GLN A 293 -0.60 13.97 -6.44
CA GLN A 293 -1.59 15.01 -6.18
C GLN A 293 -2.52 15.23 -7.40
N ARG A 294 -1.99 15.23 -8.60
CA ARG A 294 -2.79 15.34 -9.84
C ARG A 294 -3.71 14.13 -10.03
N ALA A 295 -3.19 12.92 -9.81
CA ALA A 295 -3.99 11.69 -9.85
C ALA A 295 -5.16 11.76 -8.86
N THR A 296 -4.92 12.19 -7.62
CA THR A 296 -5.95 12.37 -6.59
C THR A 296 -6.99 13.41 -7.00
N ALA A 297 -6.57 14.54 -7.57
CA ALA A 297 -7.49 15.56 -8.05
C ALA A 297 -8.39 15.04 -9.19
N VAL A 298 -7.81 14.30 -10.15
CA VAL A 298 -8.57 13.69 -11.26
C VAL A 298 -9.51 12.61 -10.72
N MET A 299 -9.10 11.83 -9.71
CA MET A 299 -9.96 10.83 -9.06
C MET A 299 -11.14 11.49 -8.32
N THR A 300 -10.93 12.65 -7.72
CA THR A 300 -12.01 13.46 -7.13
C THR A 300 -13.02 13.91 -8.20
N GLN A 301 -12.53 14.35 -9.37
CA GLN A 301 -13.39 14.68 -10.50
C GLN A 301 -14.15 13.46 -11.02
N ALA A 302 -13.53 12.27 -11.05
CA ALA A 302 -14.20 11.03 -11.42
C ALA A 302 -15.36 10.72 -10.48
N ASN A 303 -15.16 10.87 -9.16
CA ASN A 303 -16.22 10.71 -8.17
C ASN A 303 -17.36 11.73 -8.38
N SER A 304 -17.03 13.00 -8.60
CA SER A 304 -18.04 14.04 -8.87
C SER A 304 -18.84 13.77 -10.17
N ALA A 305 -18.20 13.27 -11.22
CA ALA A 305 -18.89 12.87 -12.43
C ALA A 305 -19.84 11.70 -12.20
N LEU A 306 -19.43 10.74 -11.32
CA LEU A 306 -20.27 9.62 -10.93
C LEU A 306 -21.47 10.07 -10.10
N ASP A 307 -21.28 11.00 -9.16
CA ASP A 307 -22.36 11.61 -8.35
C ASP A 307 -23.36 12.38 -9.22
N ALA A 308 -22.88 12.98 -10.31
CA ALA A 308 -23.73 13.65 -11.32
C ALA A 308 -24.42 12.66 -12.28
N GLY A 309 -24.25 11.35 -12.10
CA GLY A 309 -24.85 10.30 -12.96
C GLY A 309 -24.14 10.07 -14.30
N ASN A 310 -22.98 10.69 -14.53
CA ASN A 310 -22.23 10.52 -15.78
C ASN A 310 -21.16 9.41 -15.61
N ALA A 311 -21.60 8.15 -15.72
CA ALA A 311 -20.77 6.97 -15.49
C ALA A 311 -19.62 6.83 -16.53
N ASP A 312 -19.81 7.30 -17.76
CA ASP A 312 -18.79 7.19 -18.82
C ASP A 312 -17.67 8.21 -18.63
N LEU A 313 -18.02 9.47 -18.31
CA LEU A 313 -17.03 10.47 -17.94
C LEU A 313 -16.27 10.07 -16.66
N ALA A 314 -16.98 9.54 -15.69
CA ALA A 314 -16.38 9.05 -14.45
C ALA A 314 -15.34 7.95 -14.71
N GLN A 315 -15.66 6.98 -15.57
CA GLN A 315 -14.72 5.93 -16.01
C GLN A 315 -13.48 6.50 -16.70
N LEU A 316 -13.68 7.43 -17.63
CA LEU A 316 -12.58 8.08 -18.37
C LEU A 316 -11.62 8.78 -17.42
N LEU A 317 -12.16 9.56 -16.47
CA LEU A 317 -11.37 10.28 -15.47
C LEU A 317 -10.63 9.33 -14.52
N ALA A 318 -11.27 8.26 -14.06
CA ALA A 318 -10.63 7.26 -13.21
C ALA A 318 -9.46 6.55 -13.93
N THR A 319 -9.64 6.20 -15.21
CA THR A 319 -8.57 5.64 -16.04
C THR A 319 -7.41 6.62 -16.19
N LYS A 320 -7.70 7.92 -16.38
CA LYS A 320 -6.67 8.97 -16.42
C LYS A 320 -5.92 9.09 -15.08
N ALA A 321 -6.63 9.04 -13.95
CA ALA A 321 -6.02 9.10 -12.62
C ALA A 321 -5.06 7.92 -12.38
N GLN A 322 -5.46 6.70 -12.74
CA GLN A 322 -4.62 5.50 -12.66
C GLN A 322 -3.41 5.54 -13.60
N GLY A 323 -3.55 6.17 -14.77
CA GLY A 323 -2.44 6.40 -15.70
C GLY A 323 -1.40 7.39 -15.15
N LEU A 324 -1.81 8.33 -14.30
CA LEU A 324 -0.90 9.24 -13.61
C LEU A 324 -0.21 8.57 -12.42
N SER A 325 -0.96 7.88 -11.56
CA SER A 325 -0.45 7.14 -10.39
C SER A 325 -1.24 5.84 -10.25
N PRO A 326 -0.61 4.68 -10.51
CA PRO A 326 -1.30 3.38 -10.45
C PRO A 326 -1.86 3.03 -9.07
N ASP A 327 -1.27 3.59 -8.02
CA ASP A 327 -1.61 3.39 -6.61
C ASP A 327 -2.51 4.50 -6.03
N VAL A 328 -3.14 5.32 -6.88
CA VAL A 328 -4.06 6.37 -6.42
C VAL A 328 -5.16 5.77 -5.54
N ALA A 329 -5.35 6.38 -4.36
CA ALA A 329 -6.28 5.86 -3.36
C ALA A 329 -7.75 5.90 -3.81
N GLY A 330 -8.55 4.92 -3.34
CA GLY A 330 -10.01 4.89 -3.54
C GLY A 330 -10.46 4.29 -4.86
N VAL A 331 -9.58 3.73 -5.68
CA VAL A 331 -9.91 3.12 -6.98
C VAL A 331 -10.90 1.97 -6.83
N ASP A 332 -10.70 1.09 -5.86
CA ASP A 332 -11.57 -0.08 -5.66
C ASP A 332 -12.99 0.34 -5.26
N ALA A 333 -13.10 1.25 -4.29
CA ALA A 333 -14.39 1.81 -3.87
C ALA A 333 -15.09 2.57 -5.03
N PHE A 334 -14.34 3.30 -5.84
CA PHE A 334 -14.88 3.96 -7.03
C PHE A 334 -15.38 2.94 -8.05
N ASN A 335 -14.62 1.90 -8.35
CA ASN A 335 -15.01 0.86 -9.29
C ASN A 335 -16.28 0.13 -8.85
N GLU A 336 -16.44 -0.11 -7.56
CA GLU A 336 -17.67 -0.66 -6.99
C GLU A 336 -18.85 0.30 -7.20
N ARG A 337 -18.69 1.58 -6.85
CA ARG A 337 -19.72 2.61 -7.09
C ARG A 337 -20.09 2.75 -8.57
N LEU A 338 -19.11 2.68 -9.46
CA LEU A 338 -19.33 2.74 -10.91
C LEU A 338 -20.13 1.54 -11.42
N ARG A 339 -19.78 0.32 -10.96
CA ARG A 339 -20.57 -0.89 -11.26
C ARG A 339 -22.00 -0.74 -10.81
N ASN A 340 -22.20 -0.26 -9.58
CA ASN A 340 -23.52 -0.04 -9.00
C ASN A 340 -24.32 1.03 -9.74
N ALA A 341 -23.69 2.15 -10.11
CA ALA A 341 -24.35 3.20 -10.89
C ALA A 341 -24.83 2.69 -12.25
N ARG A 342 -24.02 1.89 -12.95
CA ARG A 342 -24.41 1.27 -14.22
C ARG A 342 -25.51 0.22 -14.07
N LEU A 343 -25.43 -0.59 -13.00
CA LEU A 343 -26.44 -1.59 -12.68
C LEU A 343 -27.78 -0.96 -12.39
N TYR A 344 -27.79 0.02 -11.48
CA TYR A 344 -29.04 0.66 -11.02
C TYR A 344 -29.53 1.78 -11.95
N ALA A 345 -28.87 2.04 -13.06
CA ALA A 345 -29.45 2.84 -14.13
C ALA A 345 -30.76 2.23 -14.67
N ASN A 346 -30.86 0.87 -14.65
CA ASN A 346 -32.02 0.13 -15.16
C ASN A 346 -32.85 -0.56 -14.06
N PHE A 347 -32.32 -0.70 -12.84
CA PHE A 347 -32.95 -1.40 -11.74
C PHE A 347 -32.81 -0.60 -10.44
N ARG A 348 -33.85 -0.71 -9.57
CA ARG A 348 -33.81 -0.11 -8.23
C ARG A 348 -33.84 -1.23 -7.18
N PRO A 349 -33.03 -1.15 -6.12
CA PRO A 349 -33.16 -2.05 -4.98
C PRO A 349 -34.60 -2.10 -4.47
N GLY A 350 -35.11 -3.31 -4.21
CA GLY A 350 -36.50 -3.55 -3.82
C GLY A 350 -37.52 -3.52 -4.98
N GLN A 351 -37.11 -3.17 -6.20
CA GLN A 351 -37.99 -3.22 -7.37
C GLN A 351 -38.40 -4.67 -7.66
N VAL A 352 -39.70 -4.88 -7.89
CA VAL A 352 -40.22 -6.17 -8.34
C VAL A 352 -40.22 -6.20 -9.87
N ILE A 353 -39.58 -7.20 -10.44
CA ILE A 353 -39.51 -7.45 -11.88
C ILE A 353 -40.08 -8.85 -12.21
N ALA A 354 -40.60 -9.03 -13.41
CA ALA A 354 -41.05 -10.34 -13.92
C ALA A 354 -40.78 -10.38 -15.43
N ASP A 355 -39.84 -11.20 -15.83
CA ASP A 355 -39.47 -11.34 -17.25
C ASP A 355 -40.55 -12.08 -18.03
N ALA A 356 -40.93 -11.56 -19.20
CA ALA A 356 -41.83 -12.25 -20.12
C ALA A 356 -41.08 -13.38 -20.84
N PHE A 357 -41.78 -14.44 -21.19
CA PHE A 357 -41.26 -15.48 -22.07
C PHE A 357 -41.12 -14.93 -23.49
N VAL A 358 -40.01 -15.27 -24.17
CA VAL A 358 -39.67 -14.70 -25.48
C VAL A 358 -40.50 -15.30 -26.65
N ASP A 359 -41.01 -16.50 -26.53
CA ASP A 359 -41.60 -17.26 -27.61
C ASP A 359 -43.11 -17.55 -27.44
N ARG A 360 -43.69 -17.20 -26.30
CA ARG A 360 -45.11 -17.42 -26.00
C ARG A 360 -45.59 -16.50 -24.87
N GLY A 361 -46.88 -16.56 -24.62
CA GLY A 361 -47.47 -15.90 -23.43
C GLY A 361 -46.97 -16.55 -22.14
N GLY A 362 -46.86 -15.74 -21.10
CA GLY A 362 -46.41 -16.13 -19.77
C GLY A 362 -45.25 -15.28 -19.25
N LYS A 363 -44.97 -15.45 -17.97
CA LYS A 363 -43.92 -14.71 -17.26
C LYS A 363 -43.22 -15.61 -16.26
N ALA A 364 -41.94 -15.33 -16.01
CA ALA A 364 -41.22 -15.90 -14.89
C ALA A 364 -41.82 -15.45 -13.56
N PRO A 365 -41.52 -16.15 -12.44
CA PRO A 365 -41.91 -15.70 -11.10
C PRO A 365 -41.48 -14.27 -10.83
N PRO A 366 -42.25 -13.48 -10.05
CA PRO A 366 -41.83 -12.16 -9.62
C PRO A 366 -40.53 -12.22 -8.82
N LEU A 367 -39.56 -11.38 -9.17
CA LEU A 367 -38.27 -11.27 -8.52
C LEU A 367 -38.11 -9.91 -7.87
N VAL A 368 -37.45 -9.84 -6.72
CA VAL A 368 -37.04 -8.60 -6.07
C VAL A 368 -35.58 -8.32 -6.40
N VAL A 369 -35.26 -7.12 -6.86
CA VAL A 369 -33.91 -6.65 -7.07
C VAL A 369 -33.25 -6.47 -5.68
N VAL A 370 -32.22 -7.28 -5.39
CA VAL A 370 -31.49 -7.24 -4.13
C VAL A 370 -30.37 -6.19 -4.23
N PRO A 371 -30.18 -5.31 -3.22
CA PRO A 371 -29.09 -4.34 -3.24
C PRO A 371 -27.72 -5.05 -3.22
N THR A 372 -26.70 -4.44 -3.86
CA THR A 372 -25.30 -4.85 -3.67
C THR A 372 -24.81 -4.37 -2.30
N GLY A 373 -23.76 -4.97 -1.79
CA GLY A 373 -23.18 -4.63 -0.50
C GLY A 373 -22.25 -5.69 0.04
N ALA A 374 -21.93 -5.59 1.32
CA ALA A 374 -21.14 -6.57 2.03
C ALA A 374 -21.84 -6.98 3.33
N PHE A 375 -21.59 -8.20 3.79
CA PHE A 375 -22.10 -8.69 5.06
C PHE A 375 -21.17 -9.74 5.67
N VAL A 376 -21.34 -9.98 6.96
CA VAL A 376 -20.62 -11.07 7.64
C VAL A 376 -21.48 -12.33 7.56
N MET A 377 -21.02 -13.32 6.80
CA MET A 377 -21.64 -14.62 6.63
C MET A 377 -21.26 -15.57 7.75
N GLY A 378 -22.19 -16.42 8.17
CA GLY A 378 -22.01 -17.35 9.28
C GLY A 378 -22.40 -16.77 10.62
N SER A 379 -22.14 -17.48 11.70
CA SER A 379 -22.49 -17.08 13.07
C SER A 379 -21.26 -17.10 14.00
N PRO A 380 -21.24 -16.23 15.02
CA PRO A 380 -20.20 -16.30 16.04
C PRO A 380 -20.42 -17.51 16.95
N ALA A 381 -19.33 -18.07 17.50
CA ALA A 381 -19.37 -19.26 18.36
C ALA A 381 -20.29 -19.12 19.60
N GLN A 382 -20.58 -17.86 20.00
CA GLN A 382 -21.43 -17.54 21.14
C GLN A 382 -22.93 -17.49 20.80
N GLU A 383 -23.29 -17.52 19.52
CA GLU A 383 -24.68 -17.48 19.09
C GLU A 383 -25.40 -18.75 19.53
N THR A 384 -26.53 -18.61 20.24
CA THR A 384 -27.32 -19.76 20.69
C THR A 384 -27.78 -20.60 19.49
N GLY A 385 -27.39 -21.87 19.44
CA GLY A 385 -27.68 -22.79 18.37
C GLY A 385 -26.63 -22.79 17.24
N HIS A 386 -25.51 -22.06 17.42
CA HIS A 386 -24.35 -22.06 16.54
C HIS A 386 -23.87 -23.48 16.20
N ARG A 387 -23.37 -23.69 15.00
CA ARG A 387 -22.80 -24.95 14.51
C ARG A 387 -21.44 -24.71 13.87
N ALA A 388 -20.52 -25.67 14.04
CA ALA A 388 -19.18 -25.61 13.43
C ALA A 388 -19.19 -25.46 11.90
N SER A 389 -20.27 -25.90 11.23
CA SER A 389 -20.41 -25.70 9.78
C SER A 389 -20.65 -24.24 9.36
N GLU A 390 -20.96 -23.36 10.30
CA GLU A 390 -21.19 -21.92 10.10
C GLU A 390 -19.91 -21.10 10.34
N GLU A 391 -18.78 -21.76 10.60
CA GLU A 391 -17.45 -21.16 10.86
C GLU A 391 -16.47 -21.34 9.69
N PRO A 392 -15.43 -20.47 9.63
CA PRO A 392 -15.31 -19.20 10.31
C PRO A 392 -16.28 -18.15 9.76
N GLN A 393 -16.73 -17.20 10.61
CA GLN A 393 -17.40 -16.01 10.09
C GLN A 393 -16.49 -15.31 9.10
N ARG A 394 -17.05 -14.81 8.00
CA ARG A 394 -16.29 -14.16 6.93
C ARG A 394 -17.06 -13.02 6.30
N GLU A 395 -16.37 -12.00 5.89
CA GLU A 395 -16.96 -10.93 5.07
C GLU A 395 -17.14 -11.41 3.64
N VAL A 396 -18.34 -11.20 3.09
CA VAL A 396 -18.69 -11.54 1.71
C VAL A 396 -19.20 -10.29 1.02
N HIS A 397 -18.70 -10.06 -0.19
CA HIS A 397 -19.07 -8.92 -1.02
C HIS A 397 -20.02 -9.36 -2.14
N ILE A 398 -21.23 -8.82 -2.12
CA ILE A 398 -22.21 -8.95 -3.21
C ILE A 398 -21.94 -7.85 -4.24
N GLN A 399 -20.98 -8.10 -5.10
CA GLN A 399 -20.50 -7.11 -6.09
C GLN A 399 -21.31 -7.12 -7.38
N THR A 400 -21.93 -8.27 -7.71
CA THR A 400 -22.75 -8.43 -8.90
C THR A 400 -24.22 -8.35 -8.50
N GLY A 401 -24.97 -7.47 -9.16
CA GLY A 401 -26.39 -7.35 -8.88
C GLY A 401 -27.18 -8.61 -9.28
N PHE A 402 -28.10 -9.00 -8.44
CA PHE A 402 -29.02 -10.08 -8.70
C PHE A 402 -30.43 -9.74 -8.23
N ALA A 403 -31.39 -10.46 -8.76
CA ALA A 403 -32.75 -10.47 -8.25
C ALA A 403 -33.11 -11.88 -7.77
N LEU A 404 -33.83 -11.97 -6.65
CA LEU A 404 -34.28 -13.23 -6.06
C LEU A 404 -35.79 -13.33 -6.13
N SER A 405 -36.35 -14.51 -6.37
CA SER A 405 -37.80 -14.69 -6.39
C SER A 405 -38.40 -14.20 -5.08
N ARG A 406 -39.41 -13.30 -5.23
CA ARG A 406 -40.08 -12.66 -4.09
C ARG A 406 -40.70 -13.67 -3.14
N ASP A 407 -41.34 -14.67 -3.72
CA ASP A 407 -41.97 -15.78 -3.05
C ASP A 407 -41.28 -17.09 -3.50
N GLU A 408 -41.57 -18.23 -2.89
CA GLU A 408 -41.16 -19.53 -3.39
C GLU A 408 -41.84 -19.83 -4.73
N VAL A 409 -41.23 -20.70 -5.53
CA VAL A 409 -41.85 -21.22 -6.77
C VAL A 409 -43.09 -22.04 -6.42
N THR A 410 -44.21 -21.69 -7.04
CA THR A 410 -45.47 -22.37 -6.77
C THR A 410 -45.65 -23.66 -7.57
N VAL A 411 -46.60 -24.53 -7.13
CA VAL A 411 -47.02 -25.73 -7.85
C VAL A 411 -47.48 -25.37 -9.27
N ALA A 412 -48.24 -24.29 -9.47
CA ALA A 412 -48.66 -23.84 -10.80
C ALA A 412 -47.51 -23.45 -11.70
N GLN A 413 -46.51 -22.72 -11.15
CA GLN A 413 -45.33 -22.32 -11.91
C GLN A 413 -44.44 -23.51 -12.28
N PHE A 414 -44.28 -24.44 -11.38
CA PHE A 414 -43.54 -25.68 -11.65
C PHE A 414 -44.26 -26.59 -12.63
N ARG A 415 -45.61 -26.67 -12.57
CA ARG A 415 -46.43 -27.37 -13.55
C ARG A 415 -46.18 -26.89 -14.98
N SER A 416 -46.11 -25.56 -15.16
CA SER A 416 -45.82 -24.96 -16.46
C SER A 416 -44.50 -25.42 -17.05
N PHE A 417 -43.48 -25.64 -16.19
CA PHE A 417 -42.20 -26.19 -16.58
C PHE A 417 -42.32 -27.66 -16.99
N VAL A 418 -42.91 -28.48 -16.11
CA VAL A 418 -43.04 -29.94 -16.35
C VAL A 418 -43.78 -30.21 -17.64
N GLU A 419 -44.90 -29.53 -17.86
CA GLU A 419 -45.72 -29.68 -19.06
C GLU A 419 -44.99 -29.21 -20.33
N ASP A 420 -44.34 -28.06 -20.26
CA ASP A 420 -43.63 -27.48 -21.39
C ASP A 420 -42.36 -28.25 -21.78
N ALA A 421 -41.55 -28.61 -20.80
CA ALA A 421 -40.32 -29.36 -21.02
C ALA A 421 -40.53 -30.86 -21.14
N ARG A 422 -41.76 -31.38 -20.85
CA ARG A 422 -42.04 -32.81 -20.66
C ARG A 422 -41.04 -33.45 -19.70
N TYR A 423 -40.78 -32.75 -18.60
CA TYR A 423 -39.75 -33.12 -17.65
C TYR A 423 -40.29 -34.19 -16.69
N GLU A 424 -39.52 -35.26 -16.49
CA GLU A 424 -39.78 -36.29 -15.49
C GLU A 424 -38.97 -35.95 -14.23
N THR A 425 -39.63 -35.67 -13.09
CA THR A 425 -38.96 -35.35 -11.86
C THR A 425 -38.30 -36.55 -11.19
N ASP A 426 -37.33 -36.30 -10.29
CA ASP A 426 -36.74 -37.41 -9.53
C ASP A 426 -37.78 -38.16 -8.69
N ALA A 427 -38.80 -37.47 -8.18
CA ALA A 427 -39.93 -38.13 -7.49
C ALA A 427 -40.77 -39.03 -8.41
N ASP A 428 -41.02 -38.61 -9.65
CA ASP A 428 -41.73 -39.42 -10.65
C ASP A 428 -40.90 -40.66 -11.02
N ARG A 429 -39.60 -40.45 -11.30
CA ARG A 429 -38.67 -41.52 -11.70
C ARG A 429 -38.44 -42.56 -10.59
N LEU A 430 -38.34 -42.10 -9.32
CA LEU A 430 -38.08 -42.97 -8.16
C LEU A 430 -39.37 -43.52 -7.52
N GLY A 431 -40.52 -42.96 -7.90
CA GLY A 431 -41.86 -43.40 -7.47
C GLY A 431 -42.16 -43.13 -6.00
N THR A 432 -41.35 -42.33 -5.30
CA THR A 432 -41.55 -42.06 -3.88
C THR A 432 -41.07 -40.64 -3.49
N SER A 433 -41.62 -40.10 -2.42
CA SER A 433 -41.08 -38.95 -1.72
C SER A 433 -41.40 -38.98 -0.23
N VAL A 434 -40.66 -38.20 0.58
CA VAL A 434 -40.86 -38.14 2.02
C VAL A 434 -41.97 -37.14 2.37
N ILE A 435 -42.99 -37.61 3.06
CA ILE A 435 -44.10 -36.79 3.59
C ILE A 435 -44.00 -36.65 5.13
N TYR A 436 -44.80 -35.73 5.69
CA TYR A 436 -45.09 -35.69 7.11
C TYR A 436 -46.36 -36.53 7.37
N ASP A 437 -46.23 -37.56 8.17
CA ASP A 437 -47.34 -38.39 8.59
C ASP A 437 -47.97 -37.84 9.88
N GLU A 438 -49.15 -37.33 9.80
CA GLU A 438 -49.83 -36.70 10.94
C GLU A 438 -50.23 -37.69 12.05
N GLU A 439 -50.38 -38.99 11.73
CA GLU A 439 -50.68 -40.00 12.74
C GLU A 439 -49.46 -40.28 13.64
N SER A 440 -48.31 -40.51 13.05
CA SER A 440 -47.08 -40.80 13.79
C SER A 440 -46.35 -39.55 14.25
N GLY A 441 -46.58 -38.37 13.61
CA GLY A 441 -45.83 -37.15 13.81
C GLY A 441 -44.39 -37.22 13.29
N ARG A 442 -44.13 -38.03 12.29
CA ARG A 442 -42.80 -38.29 11.70
C ARG A 442 -42.81 -38.08 10.20
N THR A 443 -41.65 -37.93 9.66
CA THR A 443 -41.45 -38.01 8.20
C THR A 443 -41.27 -39.46 7.78
N ILE A 444 -42.00 -39.89 6.73
CA ILE A 444 -41.99 -41.24 6.19
C ILE A 444 -41.89 -41.21 4.65
N ASP A 445 -41.28 -42.25 4.06
CA ASP A 445 -41.35 -42.45 2.60
C ASP A 445 -42.74 -42.93 2.20
N LYS A 446 -43.30 -42.27 1.15
CA LYS A 446 -44.62 -42.60 0.62
C LYS A 446 -44.54 -42.77 -0.91
N ARG A 447 -45.12 -43.84 -1.40
CA ARG A 447 -45.22 -44.08 -2.84
C ARG A 447 -46.24 -43.13 -3.50
N ASP A 448 -46.05 -42.89 -4.79
CA ASP A 448 -46.94 -42.06 -5.64
C ASP A 448 -47.10 -40.62 -5.15
N VAL A 449 -46.02 -40.12 -4.50
CA VAL A 449 -45.91 -38.71 -4.05
C VAL A 449 -44.84 -38.01 -4.89
N ASN A 450 -45.24 -36.93 -5.51
CA ASN A 450 -44.40 -36.04 -6.34
C ASN A 450 -44.79 -34.58 -6.13
N TRP A 451 -44.28 -33.66 -6.94
CA TRP A 451 -44.49 -32.22 -6.90
C TRP A 451 -45.96 -31.75 -6.93
N GLN A 452 -46.92 -32.64 -7.32
CA GLN A 452 -48.37 -32.36 -7.33
C GLN A 452 -49.04 -32.62 -5.97
N ARG A 453 -48.28 -33.08 -4.99
CA ARG A 453 -48.78 -33.44 -3.67
C ARG A 453 -48.34 -32.40 -2.61
N ASP A 454 -49.15 -32.29 -1.59
CA ASP A 454 -48.84 -31.49 -0.40
C ASP A 454 -48.00 -32.26 0.64
N TYR A 455 -47.76 -31.65 1.79
CA TYR A 455 -46.89 -32.21 2.82
C TYR A 455 -47.36 -33.54 3.44
N ILE A 456 -48.63 -33.90 3.34
CA ILE A 456 -49.21 -35.21 3.76
C ILE A 456 -49.45 -36.17 2.59
N GLY A 457 -49.17 -35.75 1.37
CA GLY A 457 -49.38 -36.54 0.14
C GLY A 457 -50.77 -36.40 -0.45
N ALA A 458 -51.59 -35.41 -0.04
CA ALA A 458 -52.85 -35.07 -0.71
C ALA A 458 -52.56 -34.17 -1.93
N THR A 459 -53.59 -33.89 -2.76
CA THR A 459 -53.41 -33.00 -3.92
C THR A 459 -53.06 -31.57 -3.47
N ALA A 460 -51.94 -31.04 -3.98
CA ALA A 460 -51.48 -29.70 -3.63
C ALA A 460 -52.29 -28.60 -4.32
N ASN A 461 -52.49 -27.47 -3.61
CA ASN A 461 -53.06 -26.26 -4.18
C ASN A 461 -52.04 -25.58 -5.09
N ASP A 462 -52.47 -25.00 -6.19
CA ASP A 462 -51.64 -24.35 -7.19
C ASP A 462 -50.80 -23.18 -6.65
N ASN A 463 -51.22 -22.51 -5.58
CA ASN A 463 -50.54 -21.38 -4.94
C ASN A 463 -49.70 -21.79 -3.70
N LEU A 464 -49.58 -23.08 -3.41
CA LEU A 464 -48.62 -23.58 -2.45
C LEU A 464 -47.20 -23.55 -3.05
N PRO A 465 -46.15 -23.40 -2.22
CA PRO A 465 -44.79 -23.66 -2.69
C PRO A 465 -44.66 -25.08 -3.18
N VAL A 466 -44.00 -25.30 -4.30
CA VAL A 466 -43.69 -26.62 -4.78
C VAL A 466 -42.70 -27.32 -3.86
N ILE A 467 -43.05 -28.53 -3.43
CA ILE A 467 -42.22 -29.41 -2.58
C ILE A 467 -42.09 -30.78 -3.28
N HIS A 468 -41.41 -31.73 -2.67
CA HIS A 468 -41.11 -33.03 -3.25
C HIS A 468 -40.25 -32.94 -4.54
N VAL A 469 -39.43 -31.88 -4.61
CA VAL A 469 -38.50 -31.56 -5.70
C VAL A 469 -37.05 -31.70 -5.24
N SER A 470 -36.22 -32.31 -6.09
CA SER A 470 -34.79 -32.47 -5.83
C SER A 470 -33.99 -31.24 -6.26
N TRP A 471 -32.68 -31.22 -5.95
CA TRP A 471 -31.74 -30.21 -6.47
C TRP A 471 -31.66 -30.29 -8.01
N ASN A 472 -31.71 -31.51 -8.56
CA ASN A 472 -31.76 -31.74 -10.02
C ASN A 472 -32.97 -31.07 -10.64
N ASP A 473 -34.16 -31.25 -10.03
CA ASP A 473 -35.41 -30.66 -10.49
C ASP A 473 -35.38 -29.14 -10.42
N ALA A 474 -34.87 -28.59 -9.31
CA ALA A 474 -34.73 -27.14 -9.10
C ALA A 474 -33.77 -26.52 -10.12
N THR A 475 -32.64 -27.17 -10.39
CA THR A 475 -31.68 -26.72 -11.41
C THR A 475 -32.26 -26.82 -12.83
N ALA A 476 -33.00 -27.86 -13.13
CA ALA A 476 -33.68 -28.02 -14.42
C ALA A 476 -34.74 -26.91 -14.63
N TYR A 477 -35.53 -26.58 -13.59
CA TYR A 477 -36.46 -25.46 -13.60
C TYR A 477 -35.79 -24.13 -13.90
N ALA A 478 -34.66 -23.84 -13.23
CA ALA A 478 -33.89 -22.62 -13.46
C ALA A 478 -33.37 -22.53 -14.91
N ARG A 479 -32.85 -23.63 -15.45
CA ARG A 479 -32.37 -23.68 -16.84
C ARG A 479 -33.51 -23.49 -17.85
N TRP A 480 -34.69 -24.06 -17.58
CA TRP A 480 -35.88 -23.84 -18.39
C TRP A 480 -36.29 -22.37 -18.40
N LEU A 481 -36.32 -21.67 -17.23
CA LEU A 481 -36.59 -20.25 -17.16
C LEU A 481 -35.55 -19.43 -17.95
N ALA A 482 -34.28 -19.79 -17.84
CA ALA A 482 -33.22 -19.12 -18.61
C ALA A 482 -33.45 -19.23 -20.12
N ALA A 483 -33.81 -20.42 -20.61
CA ALA A 483 -34.13 -20.65 -22.02
C ALA A 483 -35.38 -19.86 -22.46
N ARG A 484 -36.43 -19.82 -21.61
CA ARG A 484 -37.71 -19.17 -21.93
C ARG A 484 -37.69 -17.66 -21.89
N THR A 485 -36.82 -17.09 -21.09
CA THR A 485 -36.73 -15.62 -20.91
C THR A 485 -35.54 -14.99 -21.65
N GLY A 486 -34.57 -15.77 -22.06
CA GLY A 486 -33.30 -15.28 -22.59
C GLY A 486 -32.45 -14.55 -21.53
N LYS A 487 -32.75 -14.73 -20.22
CA LYS A 487 -32.05 -14.16 -19.09
C LYS A 487 -31.32 -15.23 -18.31
N ARG A 488 -30.30 -14.84 -17.52
CA ARG A 488 -29.54 -15.81 -16.72
C ARG A 488 -30.27 -16.11 -15.41
N TYR A 489 -31.10 -17.12 -15.43
CA TYR A 489 -31.74 -17.71 -14.26
C TYR A 489 -30.93 -18.89 -13.74
N ARG A 490 -30.83 -19.00 -12.42
CA ARG A 490 -30.11 -20.03 -11.69
C ARG A 490 -30.66 -20.20 -10.27
N LEU A 491 -30.18 -21.17 -9.54
CA LEU A 491 -30.36 -21.18 -8.10
C LEU A 491 -29.53 -20.05 -7.48
N PRO A 492 -29.96 -19.46 -6.34
CA PRO A 492 -29.11 -18.52 -5.62
C PRO A 492 -27.86 -19.23 -5.07
N SER A 493 -26.75 -18.52 -4.94
CA SER A 493 -25.66 -19.03 -4.13
C SER A 493 -26.03 -19.01 -2.63
N GLU A 494 -25.33 -19.80 -1.83
CA GLU A 494 -25.51 -19.81 -0.38
C GLU A 494 -25.30 -18.42 0.23
N ALA A 495 -24.27 -17.71 -0.25
CA ALA A 495 -23.95 -16.36 0.18
C ALA A 495 -25.05 -15.34 -0.20
N GLU A 496 -25.59 -15.43 -1.42
CA GLU A 496 -26.72 -14.60 -1.86
C GLU A 496 -27.97 -14.86 -1.05
N TYR A 497 -28.24 -16.12 -0.70
CA TYR A 497 -29.39 -16.47 0.11
C TYR A 497 -29.28 -15.89 1.53
N GLU A 498 -28.15 -16.09 2.22
CA GLU A 498 -27.95 -15.56 3.58
C GLU A 498 -27.96 -14.03 3.61
N TYR A 499 -27.35 -13.37 2.61
CA TYR A 499 -27.41 -11.93 2.46
C TYR A 499 -28.84 -11.42 2.30
N ALA A 500 -29.60 -12.07 1.41
CA ALA A 500 -31.00 -11.72 1.15
C ALA A 500 -31.91 -12.00 2.36
N LEU A 501 -31.64 -13.08 3.11
CA LEU A 501 -32.36 -13.43 4.32
C LEU A 501 -32.10 -12.40 5.43
N ARG A 502 -30.83 -12.06 5.69
CA ARG A 502 -30.43 -11.07 6.69
C ARG A 502 -30.96 -9.68 6.39
N ALA A 503 -31.07 -9.31 5.13
CA ALA A 503 -31.61 -8.02 4.68
C ALA A 503 -31.01 -6.81 5.45
N GLY A 504 -29.69 -6.82 5.65
CA GLY A 504 -28.94 -5.77 6.34
C GLY A 504 -28.76 -5.97 7.86
N THR A 505 -29.34 -7.02 8.45
CA THR A 505 -29.15 -7.33 9.87
C THR A 505 -27.94 -8.22 10.12
N GLN A 506 -27.38 -8.16 11.31
CA GLN A 506 -26.35 -9.08 11.82
C GLN A 506 -26.88 -9.92 13.00
N THR A 507 -28.15 -9.78 13.32
CA THR A 507 -28.81 -10.49 14.41
C THR A 507 -29.02 -11.97 14.10
N ARG A 508 -29.32 -12.73 15.13
CA ARG A 508 -29.61 -14.17 15.05
C ARG A 508 -30.67 -14.49 14.00
N PHE A 509 -31.74 -13.74 14.00
CA PHE A 509 -32.83 -13.82 13.03
C PHE A 509 -32.92 -12.50 12.24
N TRP A 510 -33.57 -12.50 11.09
CA TRP A 510 -33.75 -11.28 10.31
C TRP A 510 -34.64 -10.23 11.01
N TRP A 511 -35.46 -10.64 11.99
CA TRP A 511 -36.32 -9.77 12.82
C TRP A 511 -35.66 -9.36 14.15
N GLY A 512 -34.47 -9.82 14.49
CA GLY A 512 -33.75 -9.52 15.74
C GLY A 512 -33.18 -10.75 16.42
N ASP A 513 -32.79 -10.63 17.70
CA ASP A 513 -32.18 -11.74 18.47
C ASP A 513 -33.20 -12.55 19.29
N GLY A 514 -34.39 -12.00 19.50
CA GLY A 514 -35.43 -12.60 20.34
C GLY A 514 -36.48 -13.39 19.56
N ASN A 515 -37.36 -14.04 20.31
CA ASN A 515 -38.55 -14.67 19.73
C ASN A 515 -39.40 -13.66 18.97
N PRO A 516 -40.07 -14.07 17.87
CA PRO A 516 -40.89 -13.13 17.10
C PRO A 516 -42.08 -12.61 17.94
N THR A 517 -42.24 -11.31 17.95
CA THR A 517 -43.35 -10.63 18.68
C THR A 517 -44.54 -10.33 17.78
N ARG A 518 -44.40 -10.60 16.48
CA ARG A 518 -45.43 -10.51 15.44
C ARG A 518 -45.34 -11.69 14.50
N ILE A 519 -46.29 -11.90 13.65
CA ILE A 519 -46.22 -12.96 12.63
C ILE A 519 -45.22 -12.53 11.55
N VAL A 520 -44.09 -13.20 11.48
CA VAL A 520 -42.97 -12.91 10.55
C VAL A 520 -42.85 -13.91 9.43
N GLY A 521 -43.48 -15.08 9.52
CA GLY A 521 -43.44 -16.17 8.56
C GLY A 521 -44.18 -17.40 9.07
N ASN A 522 -44.20 -18.46 8.29
CA ASN A 522 -44.71 -19.77 8.69
C ASN A 522 -43.61 -20.53 9.44
N LEU A 523 -43.66 -20.49 10.77
CA LEU A 523 -42.67 -21.06 11.69
C LEU A 523 -43.35 -22.00 12.68
N ALA A 524 -42.61 -22.97 13.22
CA ALA A 524 -43.14 -23.84 14.28
C ALA A 524 -43.47 -23.02 15.53
N GLY A 525 -44.72 -22.71 15.76
CA GLY A 525 -45.25 -21.99 16.93
C GLY A 525 -45.91 -22.92 17.93
N ASP A 526 -45.87 -22.56 19.24
CA ASP A 526 -46.52 -23.37 20.31
C ASP A 526 -48.03 -23.24 20.31
N ARG A 527 -48.57 -22.27 19.54
CA ARG A 527 -50.03 -22.03 19.40
C ARG A 527 -50.63 -22.69 18.17
N ASP A 528 -49.78 -23.22 17.25
CA ASP A 528 -50.24 -23.92 16.08
C ASP A 528 -50.47 -25.41 16.38
N GLU A 529 -51.51 -25.97 15.78
CA GLU A 529 -51.83 -27.35 15.94
C GLU A 529 -52.30 -27.96 14.63
N SER A 530 -52.00 -29.25 14.41
CA SER A 530 -52.45 -29.96 13.25
C SER A 530 -53.95 -30.29 13.32
N MET A 531 -54.64 -30.32 12.19
CA MET A 531 -56.02 -30.75 12.09
C MET A 531 -56.11 -31.96 11.17
N PRO A 532 -56.74 -33.07 11.58
CA PRO A 532 -57.57 -33.28 12.76
C PRO A 532 -56.84 -33.84 13.99
N SER A 533 -55.51 -34.14 13.91
CA SER A 533 -54.80 -34.87 14.96
C SER A 533 -54.45 -34.05 16.20
N LEU A 534 -54.70 -32.74 16.17
CA LEU A 534 -54.42 -31.78 17.26
C LEU A 534 -53.02 -31.87 17.83
N ARG A 535 -52.03 -32.18 16.95
CA ARG A 535 -50.61 -32.21 17.33
C ARG A 535 -50.05 -30.82 17.47
N ARG A 536 -49.13 -30.65 18.41
CA ARG A 536 -48.37 -29.43 18.62
C ARG A 536 -46.91 -29.68 18.51
N TRP A 537 -46.18 -28.63 18.14
CA TRP A 537 -44.72 -28.69 18.13
C TRP A 537 -44.17 -28.78 19.54
N THR A 538 -43.25 -29.71 19.79
CA THR A 538 -42.56 -29.84 21.09
C THR A 538 -41.38 -28.88 21.24
N ASN A 539 -40.76 -28.48 20.11
CA ASN A 539 -39.72 -27.45 20.06
C ASN A 539 -40.21 -26.35 19.11
N ALA A 540 -40.76 -25.30 19.66
CA ALA A 540 -41.45 -24.25 18.97
C ALA A 540 -41.12 -22.87 19.52
N PHE A 541 -41.38 -21.83 18.76
CA PHE A 541 -41.36 -20.45 19.27
C PHE A 541 -42.47 -20.25 20.30
N PRO A 542 -42.13 -19.85 21.55
CA PRO A 542 -43.13 -19.64 22.59
C PRO A 542 -44.04 -18.44 22.27
N HIS A 543 -45.34 -18.61 22.54
CA HIS A 543 -46.36 -17.61 22.28
C HIS A 543 -46.55 -17.20 20.83
N TYR A 544 -46.00 -17.99 19.90
CA TYR A 544 -46.14 -17.78 18.47
C TYR A 544 -47.18 -18.73 17.87
N GLY A 545 -47.92 -18.24 16.89
CA GLY A 545 -48.84 -19.00 16.06
C GLY A 545 -49.18 -18.18 14.84
N ASP A 546 -48.97 -18.74 13.66
CA ASP A 546 -49.22 -18.13 12.37
C ASP A 546 -50.49 -18.64 11.67
N GLY A 547 -51.13 -19.62 12.31
CA GLY A 547 -52.39 -20.24 11.83
C GLY A 547 -52.18 -21.20 10.65
N SER A 548 -50.97 -21.80 10.49
CA SER A 548 -50.69 -22.79 9.48
C SER A 548 -50.06 -24.01 10.12
N TRP A 549 -50.46 -25.19 9.68
CA TRP A 549 -49.78 -26.44 9.91
C TRP A 549 -49.45 -27.04 8.53
N GLY A 550 -48.19 -27.20 8.21
CA GLY A 550 -47.74 -27.47 6.86
C GLY A 550 -47.46 -26.19 6.05
N PRO A 551 -47.02 -26.30 4.79
CA PRO A 551 -46.76 -25.16 3.93
C PRO A 551 -47.99 -24.26 3.76
N ALA A 552 -47.79 -22.95 3.88
CA ALA A 552 -48.81 -21.93 3.65
C ALA A 552 -48.81 -21.44 2.20
N LEU A 553 -49.91 -20.86 1.75
CA LEU A 553 -49.97 -20.20 0.44
C LEU A 553 -48.96 -19.07 0.39
N ILE A 554 -48.24 -18.93 -0.73
CA ILE A 554 -47.26 -17.87 -0.93
C ILE A 554 -47.86 -16.49 -0.70
N GLY A 555 -47.04 -15.56 -0.14
CA GLY A 555 -47.47 -14.18 0.06
C GLY A 555 -48.41 -13.93 1.22
N LYS A 556 -48.63 -14.90 2.10
CA LYS A 556 -49.47 -14.78 3.30
C LYS A 556 -48.80 -13.92 4.37
N TYR A 557 -47.47 -13.89 4.47
CA TYR A 557 -46.72 -13.28 5.54
C TYR A 557 -45.97 -12.02 5.11
N GLU A 558 -45.42 -11.30 6.09
CA GLU A 558 -44.66 -10.08 5.84
C GLU A 558 -43.36 -10.33 5.05
N ALA A 559 -43.01 -9.33 4.24
CA ALA A 559 -41.71 -9.35 3.59
C ALA A 559 -40.61 -8.87 4.55
N ASN A 560 -39.38 -9.40 4.40
CA ASN A 560 -38.22 -8.86 5.08
C ASN A 560 -37.85 -7.45 4.52
N PRO A 561 -36.89 -6.72 5.10
CA PRO A 561 -36.53 -5.37 4.65
C PRO A 561 -36.12 -5.26 3.17
N PHE A 562 -35.69 -6.33 2.52
CA PHE A 562 -35.43 -6.33 1.07
C PHE A 562 -36.68 -6.61 0.21
N GLY A 563 -37.81 -6.90 0.81
CA GLY A 563 -39.07 -7.16 0.09
C GLY A 563 -39.30 -8.63 -0.26
N LEU A 564 -38.54 -9.57 0.31
CA LEU A 564 -38.67 -11.01 0.12
C LEU A 564 -39.62 -11.59 1.17
N ARG A 565 -40.56 -12.42 0.74
CA ARG A 565 -41.54 -13.09 1.61
C ARG A 565 -41.10 -14.51 1.87
N ASP A 566 -41.42 -15.02 3.05
CA ASP A 566 -41.16 -16.42 3.42
C ASP A 566 -39.70 -16.87 3.15
N ILE A 567 -38.73 -15.92 3.20
CA ILE A 567 -37.31 -16.22 2.97
C ILE A 567 -36.73 -17.07 4.12
N ASP A 568 -37.39 -17.04 5.27
CA ASP A 568 -37.16 -17.89 6.42
C ASP A 568 -38.53 -18.37 6.95
N GLY A 569 -38.73 -19.67 7.00
CA GLY A 569 -40.01 -20.28 7.26
C GLY A 569 -40.66 -20.85 5.98
N ASN A 570 -41.87 -21.31 6.07
CA ASN A 570 -42.67 -21.95 5.03
C ASN A 570 -42.00 -23.19 4.42
N VAL A 571 -41.13 -23.05 3.41
CA VAL A 571 -40.29 -24.14 2.92
C VAL A 571 -38.84 -23.69 2.76
N SER A 572 -37.91 -24.56 3.13
CA SER A 572 -36.48 -24.36 2.86
C SER A 572 -36.24 -24.36 1.34
N ALA A 573 -35.12 -23.80 0.91
CA ALA A 573 -34.78 -23.72 -0.50
C ALA A 573 -33.42 -24.32 -0.83
N TRP A 574 -33.36 -25.00 -1.96
CA TRP A 574 -32.12 -25.44 -2.58
C TRP A 574 -31.29 -24.24 -3.03
N VAL A 575 -29.97 -24.29 -2.79
CA VAL A 575 -29.01 -23.33 -3.35
C VAL A 575 -28.01 -24.03 -4.25
N GLU A 576 -27.23 -23.27 -5.01
CA GLU A 576 -26.31 -23.82 -6.01
C GLU A 576 -25.09 -24.51 -5.39
N ASP A 577 -24.69 -24.10 -4.17
CA ASP A 577 -23.46 -24.54 -3.51
C ASP A 577 -23.45 -26.00 -3.14
N CYS A 578 -22.29 -26.65 -3.32
CA CYS A 578 -21.98 -27.92 -2.71
C CYS A 578 -21.85 -27.78 -1.19
N TRP A 579 -22.15 -28.86 -0.46
CA TRP A 579 -21.92 -28.87 0.98
C TRP A 579 -20.44 -28.94 1.31
N HIS A 580 -20.03 -28.08 2.25
CA HIS A 580 -18.73 -28.11 2.92
C HIS A 580 -18.96 -28.01 4.42
N ASP A 581 -18.20 -28.79 5.21
CA ASP A 581 -18.38 -28.85 6.67
C ASP A 581 -17.95 -27.57 7.41
N SER A 582 -17.36 -26.60 6.70
CA SER A 582 -16.99 -25.28 7.23
C SER A 582 -16.82 -24.28 6.09
N TYR A 583 -16.72 -22.99 6.42
CA TYR A 583 -16.40 -21.93 5.45
C TYR A 583 -14.89 -21.71 5.26
N LEU A 584 -14.06 -22.61 5.78
CA LEU A 584 -12.60 -22.51 5.59
C LEU A 584 -12.29 -22.62 4.08
N ARG A 585 -11.65 -21.58 3.52
CA ARG A 585 -11.34 -21.42 2.09
C ARG A 585 -12.55 -21.17 1.18
N ALA A 586 -13.70 -20.81 1.73
CA ALA A 586 -14.85 -20.42 0.92
C ALA A 586 -14.55 -19.12 0.13
N PRO A 587 -15.18 -18.92 -1.06
CA PRO A 587 -15.04 -17.69 -1.83
C PRO A 587 -15.45 -16.45 -1.01
N THR A 588 -14.70 -15.35 -1.10
CA THR A 588 -15.03 -14.08 -0.40
C THR A 588 -16.02 -13.20 -1.20
N ASP A 589 -16.36 -13.62 -2.40
CA ASP A 589 -17.41 -13.02 -3.22
C ASP A 589 -18.71 -13.85 -3.14
N SER A 590 -19.74 -13.43 -3.88
CA SER A 590 -21.05 -14.07 -3.90
C SER A 590 -21.16 -15.31 -4.80
N ARG A 591 -20.07 -15.78 -5.40
CA ARG A 591 -20.11 -16.96 -6.26
C ARG A 591 -20.43 -18.22 -5.48
N ALA A 592 -21.22 -19.11 -6.06
CA ALA A 592 -21.49 -20.42 -5.49
C ALA A 592 -20.19 -21.24 -5.35
N TRP A 593 -20.03 -21.89 -4.21
CA TRP A 593 -18.90 -22.78 -3.94
C TRP A 593 -19.20 -24.20 -4.41
N VAL A 594 -18.89 -24.47 -5.67
CA VAL A 594 -19.17 -25.74 -6.33
C VAL A 594 -17.90 -26.52 -6.63
N ASN A 595 -17.96 -27.84 -6.42
CA ASN A 595 -16.91 -28.78 -6.78
C ASN A 595 -17.47 -29.76 -7.81
N PRO A 596 -16.70 -30.19 -8.82
CA PRO A 596 -17.15 -31.20 -9.77
C PRO A 596 -17.57 -32.49 -9.06
N GLY A 597 -18.78 -32.95 -9.34
CA GLY A 597 -19.29 -34.23 -8.83
C GLY A 597 -19.71 -34.22 -7.37
N CYS A 598 -20.07 -33.08 -6.79
CA CYS A 598 -20.60 -33.06 -5.44
C CYS A 598 -21.98 -33.74 -5.38
N GLU A 599 -22.17 -34.59 -4.39
CA GLU A 599 -23.38 -35.38 -4.22
C GLU A 599 -24.38 -34.78 -3.25
N ARG A 600 -23.96 -33.73 -2.53
CA ARG A 600 -24.78 -33.05 -1.52
C ARG A 600 -24.72 -31.54 -1.74
N HIS A 601 -25.88 -30.93 -1.78
CA HIS A 601 -26.02 -29.48 -1.90
C HIS A 601 -26.57 -28.85 -0.63
N VAL A 602 -26.25 -27.58 -0.47
CA VAL A 602 -26.71 -26.78 0.66
C VAL A 602 -28.20 -26.48 0.51
N VAL A 603 -28.91 -26.52 1.63
CA VAL A 603 -30.30 -26.08 1.80
C VAL A 603 -30.30 -24.94 2.81
N ARG A 604 -30.99 -23.85 2.48
CA ARG A 604 -31.06 -22.63 3.28
C ARG A 604 -32.49 -22.23 3.61
N GLY A 605 -32.63 -21.36 4.60
CA GLY A 605 -33.92 -21.04 5.18
C GLY A 605 -34.46 -22.19 6.01
N THR A 606 -35.60 -21.97 6.62
CA THR A 606 -36.28 -22.99 7.42
C THR A 606 -37.60 -23.39 6.77
N SER A 607 -38.21 -24.43 7.29
CA SER A 607 -39.54 -24.86 6.89
C SER A 607 -40.54 -24.70 8.03
N TRP A 608 -41.81 -24.84 7.70
CA TRP A 608 -42.95 -24.78 8.61
C TRP A 608 -42.83 -25.64 9.88
N GLY A 609 -42.02 -26.71 9.83
CA GLY A 609 -41.81 -27.62 10.96
C GLY A 609 -40.40 -27.57 11.57
N SER A 610 -39.63 -26.54 11.26
CA SER A 610 -38.25 -26.41 11.77
C SER A 610 -38.23 -25.84 13.18
N ALA A 611 -37.33 -26.38 14.03
CA ALA A 611 -37.11 -25.86 15.38
C ALA A 611 -36.56 -24.44 15.39
N PRO A 612 -36.82 -23.64 16.46
CA PRO A 612 -36.33 -22.25 16.55
C PRO A 612 -34.84 -22.05 16.34
N GLU A 613 -34.01 -23.01 16.73
CA GLU A 613 -32.55 -22.97 16.52
C GLU A 613 -32.18 -23.08 15.03
N GLN A 614 -33.10 -23.58 14.20
CA GLN A 614 -32.91 -23.69 12.76
C GLN A 614 -33.34 -22.43 12.01
N ALA A 615 -34.19 -21.56 12.60
CA ALA A 615 -34.64 -20.30 12.02
C ALA A 615 -33.58 -19.17 12.04
N ARG A 616 -32.34 -19.48 12.44
CA ARG A 616 -31.25 -18.53 12.47
C ARG A 616 -30.78 -18.20 11.07
N SER A 617 -30.49 -16.93 10.84
CA SER A 617 -30.04 -16.47 9.51
C SER A 617 -28.81 -17.21 9.02
N ALA A 618 -27.90 -17.63 9.92
CA ALA A 618 -26.70 -18.39 9.60
C ALA A 618 -26.94 -19.90 9.46
N PHE A 619 -28.13 -20.41 9.84
CA PHE A 619 -28.39 -21.85 9.80
C PHE A 619 -28.28 -22.40 8.38
N ARG A 620 -27.57 -23.51 8.26
CA ARG A 620 -27.38 -24.25 7.03
C ARG A 620 -27.50 -25.75 7.25
N THR A 621 -27.99 -26.43 6.26
CA THR A 621 -28.04 -27.88 6.22
C THR A 621 -27.77 -28.36 4.79
N ASN A 622 -27.77 -29.67 4.59
CA ASN A 622 -27.53 -30.25 3.26
C ASN A 622 -28.34 -31.52 3.07
N LEU A 623 -28.62 -31.79 1.80
CA LEU A 623 -29.29 -33.01 1.37
C LEU A 623 -28.60 -33.58 0.13
N PRO A 624 -28.77 -34.89 -0.15
CA PRO A 624 -28.36 -35.46 -1.43
C PRO A 624 -29.05 -34.77 -2.61
N VAL A 625 -28.40 -34.78 -3.77
CA VAL A 625 -28.90 -34.13 -5.00
C VAL A 625 -30.27 -34.59 -5.45
N ASP A 626 -30.62 -35.85 -5.15
CA ASP A 626 -31.91 -36.52 -5.49
C ASP A 626 -32.90 -36.54 -4.32
N ALA A 627 -32.57 -35.90 -3.17
CA ALA A 627 -33.47 -35.85 -2.03
C ALA A 627 -34.71 -35.01 -2.36
N ARG A 628 -35.88 -35.53 -1.96
CA ARG A 628 -37.18 -34.91 -2.15
C ARG A 628 -38.04 -35.14 -0.90
N ASN A 629 -38.64 -34.10 -0.40
CA ASN A 629 -39.42 -34.15 0.84
C ASN A 629 -40.41 -33.01 0.94
N ALA A 630 -41.24 -33.04 1.99
CA ALA A 630 -42.30 -32.10 2.26
C ALA A 630 -41.83 -30.74 2.83
N GLN A 631 -40.52 -30.49 2.96
CA GLN A 631 -39.97 -29.31 3.67
C GLN A 631 -39.10 -28.46 2.77
N VAL A 632 -38.68 -28.94 1.59
CA VAL A 632 -37.75 -28.21 0.71
C VAL A 632 -38.42 -27.93 -0.62
N GLY A 633 -38.35 -26.68 -1.04
CA GLY A 633 -38.86 -26.12 -2.28
C GLY A 633 -37.79 -25.42 -3.09
N ILE A 634 -38.21 -24.42 -3.87
CA ILE A 634 -37.36 -23.74 -4.86
C ILE A 634 -37.51 -22.24 -4.71
N ARG A 635 -36.36 -21.53 -4.68
CA ARG A 635 -36.23 -20.09 -4.98
C ARG A 635 -35.27 -19.89 -6.13
N ILE A 636 -35.53 -18.89 -6.96
CA ILE A 636 -34.78 -18.64 -8.18
C ILE A 636 -34.07 -17.30 -8.09
N ALA A 637 -32.79 -17.28 -8.45
CA ALA A 637 -32.02 -16.07 -8.68
C ALA A 637 -31.92 -15.75 -10.18
N ARG A 638 -31.77 -14.47 -10.49
CA ARG A 638 -31.51 -13.95 -11.82
C ARG A 638 -30.42 -12.91 -11.76
N ASP A 639 -29.40 -13.04 -12.62
CA ASP A 639 -28.36 -12.01 -12.76
C ASP A 639 -28.95 -10.76 -13.45
N LEU A 640 -28.58 -9.58 -12.99
CA LEU A 640 -29.07 -8.28 -13.49
C LEU A 640 -28.19 -7.71 -14.60
#